data_3aff6400c4d261f00536375b590216e5
#
_entry.id   3aff6400c4d261f00536375b590216e5
#
_cell.length_a   1.000
_cell.length_b   1.000
_cell.length_c   1.000
_cell.angle_alpha   90.00
_cell.angle_beta   90.00
_cell.angle_gamma   90.00
#
_symmetry.space_group_name_H-M   'P 1'
#
loop_
_entity.id
_entity.type
_entity.pdbx_description
1 polymer ?
#
loop_
_entity_poly.entity_id
_entity_poly.type
_entity_poly.pdbx_seq_one_letter_code
_entity_poly.pdbx_strand_id
1 'polypeptide(L)'
;MAPDLTLDRARPATVREVAAADPAIPALGDVLDLDRLTARLTAVSGAPGTVSRPYLRYKPGTSVVLACRWTGAEGSRDVLVRAYAGGSRGKLDKGLDPRRPDEVLLLDRTAGLVVTDWSADRQLPAARDVAAVAADAVGRPADMSLLRHNPERRAVVHADGPRGEALVRLVRPAAVVPAAQGYGLLAAAAGSAGAPRAPRLRSVDTDRGVVVTDWVPGRSLDRLDATGTLGDGALRDVGALAAALHGSRPGGAGLPPRPDGAVPLHGDLSLDQLVRSPAGELWLVDADAARWGRPAEDLGSLAAALVRAHGDADAAAARLVAVLDGYVAAGAGPVGEPELRAAVAEHLRRRATEPFRRLEDRWAATSAALRALADDLEDGRGGALGAAITTGRSRGSSARPDTPAADAVRIRTAPVAAALAGALAAQGHALRAVLPRSAERLLVVGTDRDGAVLAGRWDAGPATAPGRGAGARTDGDPAAARGPVPVAGGALALQPDGADPRLPGLAARVRGGATLVAHRSGRRGVVRDPSGTYTKVTRPGREPADVSVPPAAFATPEVLDRGDGFVTAAALPGRTLHELLRDPGTPGGVLDGAGRAVGCGLRRFQDAPPHGLAGHGADAELAVVARWWGLAAAHGATTPADADAVVRRVRAVLDAAPAARPVLTHRDLHDKQLLVHVDDDAGPGKGVRVGLLDLDLAVVAHPMLDLANLLVHLELRAHQGVCSPARAARTARAVLDGYGATPDPGALRAWAVSARARLAAVYAFRPAPGDVPGALLTDLERPLPSEPALLTLEDR
;
A
#
# COMPACT_ATOMS: atom_id res chain seq x y z
N MET A 1 -5.88 37.53 -7.05
CA MET A 1 -5.07 37.80 -5.84
C MET A 1 -5.82 37.26 -4.63
N ALA A 2 -5.38 36.15 -4.07
CA ALA A 2 -5.88 35.67 -2.79
C ALA A 2 -5.07 36.38 -1.71
N PRO A 3 -5.67 36.86 -0.61
CA PRO A 3 -4.91 37.47 0.45
C PRO A 3 -4.01 36.41 1.09
N ASP A 4 -2.77 36.77 1.16
CA ASP A 4 -1.67 36.07 1.79
C ASP A 4 -1.99 35.81 3.27
N LEU A 5 -1.85 34.56 3.70
CA LEU A 5 -1.91 34.18 5.11
C LEU A 5 -0.56 34.54 5.75
N THR A 6 -0.29 35.83 5.88
CA THR A 6 0.82 36.31 6.71
C THR A 6 0.47 36.11 8.18
N LEU A 7 0.70 34.88 8.66
CA LEU A 7 0.87 34.60 10.09
C LEU A 7 2.37 34.67 10.40
N ASP A 8 2.90 35.88 10.50
CA ASP A 8 4.24 36.10 11.00
C ASP A 8 4.12 36.38 12.50
N ARG A 9 4.64 35.49 13.30
CA ARG A 9 5.00 35.36 14.71
C ARG A 9 4.42 34.10 15.33
N ALA A 10 5.31 33.15 15.67
CA ALA A 10 5.01 31.86 16.33
C ALA A 10 3.79 31.14 15.73
N ARG A 11 4.02 30.41 14.60
CA ARG A 11 2.95 29.67 13.89
C ARG A 11 2.29 28.68 14.85
N PRO A 12 0.94 28.72 15.00
CA PRO A 12 0.24 27.75 15.83
C PRO A 12 0.55 26.33 15.36
N ALA A 13 0.94 25.48 16.31
CA ALA A 13 1.28 24.09 16.06
C ALA A 13 0.06 23.15 16.16
N THR A 14 -1.00 23.62 16.81
CA THR A 14 -2.21 22.84 17.08
C THR A 14 -3.48 23.60 16.68
N VAL A 15 -4.56 22.87 16.39
CA VAL A 15 -5.89 23.46 16.14
C VAL A 15 -6.41 24.28 17.33
N ARG A 16 -6.01 23.92 18.56
CA ARG A 16 -6.36 24.63 19.79
C ARG A 16 -5.71 26.01 19.85
N GLU A 17 -4.44 26.11 19.43
CA GLU A 17 -3.73 27.40 19.34
C GLU A 17 -4.32 28.28 18.25
N VAL A 18 -4.73 27.71 17.10
CA VAL A 18 -5.44 28.46 16.03
C VAL A 18 -6.73 29.04 16.57
N ALA A 19 -7.52 28.24 17.32
CA ALA A 19 -8.78 28.68 17.88
C ALA A 19 -8.57 29.77 18.95
N ALA A 20 -7.54 29.63 19.79
CA ALA A 20 -7.20 30.63 20.82
C ALA A 20 -6.71 31.96 20.22
N ALA A 21 -6.04 31.89 19.06
CA ALA A 21 -5.53 33.07 18.35
C ALA A 21 -6.63 33.87 17.61
N ASP A 22 -7.82 33.29 17.41
CA ASP A 22 -8.95 33.96 16.73
C ASP A 22 -10.26 33.85 17.55
N PRO A 23 -10.34 34.55 18.66
CA PRO A 23 -11.54 34.59 19.51
C PRO A 23 -12.74 35.29 18.85
N ALA A 24 -12.55 35.98 17.71
CA ALA A 24 -13.61 36.61 16.96
C ALA A 24 -14.67 35.63 16.45
N ILE A 25 -14.29 34.35 16.23
CA ILE A 25 -15.17 33.25 15.81
C ILE A 25 -15.37 32.31 17.01
N PRO A 26 -16.45 32.47 17.80
CA PRO A 26 -16.61 31.74 19.06
C PRO A 26 -16.63 30.21 18.90
N ALA A 27 -17.21 29.69 17.81
CA ALA A 27 -17.29 28.28 17.53
C ALA A 27 -16.06 27.71 16.79
N LEU A 28 -14.98 28.48 16.60
CA LEU A 28 -13.82 28.02 15.84
C LEU A 28 -13.22 26.74 16.43
N GLY A 29 -13.08 26.69 17.76
CA GLY A 29 -12.56 25.52 18.45
C GLY A 29 -13.41 24.26 18.27
N ASP A 30 -14.75 24.41 18.19
CA ASP A 30 -15.63 23.27 17.96
C ASP A 30 -15.60 22.78 16.51
N VAL A 31 -15.34 23.67 15.55
CA VAL A 31 -15.25 23.31 14.11
C VAL A 31 -13.89 22.69 13.76
N LEU A 32 -12.79 23.12 14.40
CA LEU A 32 -11.46 22.61 14.15
C LEU A 32 -11.17 21.30 14.89
N ASP A 33 -11.86 21.01 15.98
CA ASP A 33 -11.75 19.79 16.76
C ASP A 33 -12.89 18.84 16.39
N LEU A 34 -12.57 17.80 15.60
CA LEU A 34 -13.59 16.88 15.08
C LEU A 34 -14.31 16.10 16.18
N ASP A 35 -13.65 15.84 17.32
CA ASP A 35 -14.27 15.17 18.46
C ASP A 35 -15.31 16.07 19.13
N ARG A 36 -15.03 17.38 19.29
CA ARG A 36 -15.99 18.35 19.79
C ARG A 36 -17.16 18.53 18.82
N LEU A 37 -16.90 18.61 17.51
CA LEU A 37 -17.95 18.67 16.50
C LEU A 37 -18.81 17.41 16.52
N THR A 38 -18.19 16.23 16.63
CA THR A 38 -18.87 14.94 16.80
C THR A 38 -19.77 14.96 18.04
N ALA A 39 -19.27 15.40 19.18
CA ALA A 39 -20.05 15.47 20.40
C ALA A 39 -21.28 16.41 20.26
N ARG A 40 -21.13 17.56 19.59
CA ARG A 40 -22.24 18.48 19.32
C ARG A 40 -23.31 17.87 18.40
N LEU A 41 -22.89 17.19 17.33
CA LEU A 41 -23.83 16.53 16.41
C LEU A 41 -24.50 15.33 17.06
N THR A 42 -23.79 14.54 17.86
CA THR A 42 -24.37 13.46 18.68
C THR A 42 -25.43 13.98 19.63
N ALA A 43 -25.17 15.10 20.31
CA ALA A 43 -26.14 15.69 21.23
C ALA A 43 -27.46 16.14 20.57
N VAL A 44 -27.39 16.59 19.33
CA VAL A 44 -28.58 17.04 18.57
C VAL A 44 -29.29 15.86 17.90
N SER A 45 -28.54 14.89 17.36
CA SER A 45 -29.13 13.71 16.72
C SER A 45 -29.71 12.70 17.71
N GLY A 46 -29.36 12.78 18.99
CA GLY A 46 -29.77 11.83 20.02
C GLY A 46 -29.14 10.44 19.89
N ALA A 47 -28.21 10.23 18.94
CA ALA A 47 -27.58 8.95 18.69
C ALA A 47 -26.07 9.14 18.44
N PRO A 48 -25.21 8.17 18.87
CA PRO A 48 -23.79 8.21 18.60
C PRO A 48 -23.48 8.30 17.12
N GLY A 49 -22.43 9.09 16.77
CA GLY A 49 -21.98 9.21 15.39
C GLY A 49 -20.54 9.66 15.33
N THR A 50 -20.02 9.82 14.11
CA THR A 50 -18.66 10.25 13.83
C THR A 50 -18.60 11.26 12.69
N VAL A 51 -17.68 12.23 12.80
CA VAL A 51 -17.34 13.16 11.73
C VAL A 51 -16.07 12.69 11.02
N SER A 52 -16.10 12.64 9.70
CA SER A 52 -14.98 12.19 8.86
C SER A 52 -14.84 13.03 7.58
N ARG A 53 -13.77 12.82 6.81
CA ARG A 53 -13.49 13.50 5.53
C ARG A 53 -13.55 15.03 5.60
N PRO A 54 -12.84 15.70 6.54
CA PRO A 54 -12.90 17.13 6.66
C PRO A 54 -12.24 17.84 5.48
N TYR A 55 -12.84 18.94 5.04
CA TYR A 55 -12.22 19.88 4.12
C TYR A 55 -12.58 21.32 4.53
N LEU A 56 -11.59 22.02 5.05
CA LEU A 56 -11.72 23.30 5.71
C LEU A 56 -11.45 24.49 4.80
N ARG A 57 -12.20 25.55 5.01
CA ARG A 57 -11.93 26.88 4.48
C ARG A 57 -12.02 27.90 5.61
N TYR A 58 -10.90 28.48 5.99
CA TYR A 58 -10.80 29.39 7.10
C TYR A 58 -10.41 30.79 6.62
N LYS A 59 -11.12 31.79 7.10
CA LYS A 59 -10.82 33.21 6.92
C LYS A 59 -10.67 33.84 8.31
N PRO A 60 -9.43 34.08 8.77
CA PRO A 60 -9.17 34.65 10.08
C PRO A 60 -10.04 35.88 10.36
N GLY A 61 -10.53 35.99 11.59
CA GLY A 61 -11.37 37.09 12.05
C GLY A 61 -12.77 37.19 11.41
N THR A 62 -13.12 36.25 10.51
CA THR A 62 -14.35 36.37 9.71
C THR A 62 -15.24 35.14 9.78
N SER A 63 -14.74 33.98 9.37
CA SER A 63 -15.55 32.75 9.25
C SER A 63 -14.70 31.50 9.03
N VAL A 64 -15.25 30.38 9.43
CA VAL A 64 -14.77 29.08 9.06
C VAL A 64 -15.91 28.28 8.41
N VAL A 65 -15.59 27.52 7.36
CA VAL A 65 -16.51 26.63 6.64
C VAL A 65 -15.84 25.29 6.50
N LEU A 66 -16.51 24.21 6.94
CA LEU A 66 -16.02 22.84 6.90
C LEU A 66 -17.05 21.99 6.14
N ALA A 67 -16.61 21.32 5.09
CA ALA A 67 -17.34 20.19 4.52
C ALA A 67 -16.84 18.90 5.18
N CYS A 68 -17.74 18.04 5.60
CA CYS A 68 -17.40 16.76 6.23
C CYS A 68 -18.54 15.76 6.07
N ARG A 69 -18.28 14.50 6.43
CA ARG A 69 -19.29 13.43 6.47
C ARG A 69 -19.65 13.14 7.92
N TRP A 70 -20.90 13.23 8.22
CA TRP A 70 -21.49 12.75 9.46
C TRP A 70 -22.04 11.34 9.26
N THR A 71 -21.64 10.39 10.08
CA THR A 71 -22.15 9.01 10.09
C THR A 71 -22.76 8.72 11.44
N GLY A 72 -24.05 8.51 11.49
CA GLY A 72 -24.83 8.19 12.69
C GLY A 72 -25.68 6.93 12.48
N ALA A 73 -26.61 6.66 13.39
CA ALA A 73 -27.49 5.49 13.36
C ALA A 73 -28.35 5.38 12.09
N GLU A 74 -28.73 6.51 11.50
CA GLU A 74 -29.54 6.58 10.27
C GLU A 74 -28.71 6.51 8.98
N GLY A 75 -27.39 6.27 9.07
CA GLY A 75 -26.47 6.20 7.94
C GLY A 75 -25.53 7.40 7.84
N SER A 76 -24.96 7.59 6.65
CA SER A 76 -23.98 8.64 6.37
C SER A 76 -24.60 9.80 5.60
N ARG A 77 -24.27 11.03 6.00
CA ARG A 77 -24.75 12.26 5.38
C ARG A 77 -23.56 13.24 5.20
N ASP A 78 -23.41 13.79 4.02
CA ASP A 78 -22.44 14.87 3.78
C ASP A 78 -23.02 16.19 4.29
N VAL A 79 -22.23 16.94 5.09
CA VAL A 79 -22.69 18.14 5.78
C VAL A 79 -21.77 19.32 5.56
N LEU A 80 -22.34 20.50 5.68
CA LEU A 80 -21.65 21.79 5.60
C LEU A 80 -21.77 22.52 6.93
N VAL A 81 -20.65 22.66 7.62
CA VAL A 81 -20.51 23.39 8.90
C VAL A 81 -20.06 24.81 8.62
N ARG A 82 -20.71 25.81 9.17
CA ARG A 82 -20.32 27.23 9.01
C ARG A 82 -20.34 27.91 10.39
N ALA A 83 -19.21 28.56 10.71
CA ALA A 83 -19.17 29.43 11.87
C ALA A 83 -18.67 30.83 11.49
N TYR A 84 -19.24 31.84 12.11
CA TYR A 84 -18.99 33.24 11.81
C TYR A 84 -18.54 34.04 13.03
N ALA A 85 -17.73 35.05 12.79
CA ALA A 85 -17.37 36.05 13.79
C ALA A 85 -18.62 36.78 14.35
N GLY A 86 -18.54 37.22 15.58
CA GLY A 86 -19.65 37.84 16.29
C GLY A 86 -20.37 38.94 15.51
N GLY A 87 -19.63 39.84 14.86
CA GLY A 87 -20.17 40.90 14.00
C GLY A 87 -20.76 40.43 12.65
N SER A 88 -20.62 39.14 12.30
CA SER A 88 -21.11 38.57 11.05
C SER A 88 -22.22 37.51 11.25
N ARG A 89 -22.78 37.40 12.45
CA ARG A 89 -23.83 36.37 12.79
C ARG A 89 -25.06 36.47 11.91
N GLY A 90 -25.44 37.64 11.42
CA GLY A 90 -26.53 37.79 10.45
C GLY A 90 -26.34 37.06 9.11
N LYS A 91 -25.13 36.48 8.88
CA LYS A 91 -24.88 35.61 7.71
C LYS A 91 -25.34 34.18 7.94
N LEU A 92 -25.63 33.76 9.17
CA LEU A 92 -26.16 32.42 9.47
C LEU A 92 -27.45 32.16 8.70
N ASP A 93 -28.37 33.14 8.73
CA ASP A 93 -29.69 32.99 8.10
C ASP A 93 -29.66 33.02 6.59
N LYS A 94 -28.61 33.60 5.98
CA LYS A 94 -28.52 33.77 4.53
C LYS A 94 -28.41 32.44 3.73
N GLY A 95 -28.07 31.36 4.40
CA GLY A 95 -27.98 30.04 3.77
C GLY A 95 -29.15 29.12 4.13
N LEU A 96 -30.04 29.54 5.01
CA LEU A 96 -31.17 28.73 5.45
C LEU A 96 -32.38 28.98 4.53
N ASP A 97 -33.06 27.92 4.18
CA ASP A 97 -34.35 27.99 3.48
C ASP A 97 -35.46 27.57 4.45
N PRO A 98 -36.35 28.47 4.83
CA PRO A 98 -37.44 28.13 5.76
C PRO A 98 -38.37 27.03 5.24
N ARG A 99 -38.38 26.76 3.94
CA ARG A 99 -39.16 25.70 3.31
C ARG A 99 -38.50 24.34 3.40
N ARG A 100 -37.24 24.28 3.88
CA ARG A 100 -36.44 23.08 3.98
C ARG A 100 -35.77 22.95 5.36
N PRO A 101 -36.59 22.86 6.44
CA PRO A 101 -36.06 22.78 7.79
C PRO A 101 -35.21 21.52 8.03
N ASP A 102 -35.45 20.45 7.27
CA ASP A 102 -34.76 19.17 7.28
C ASP A 102 -33.29 19.27 6.76
N GLU A 103 -32.95 20.35 6.03
CA GLU A 103 -31.56 20.64 5.65
C GLU A 103 -30.71 21.07 6.86
N VAL A 104 -31.31 21.52 7.97
CA VAL A 104 -30.59 22.07 9.13
C VAL A 104 -30.45 21.01 10.21
N LEU A 105 -29.22 20.57 10.46
CA LEU A 105 -28.92 19.61 11.52
C LEU A 105 -28.68 20.28 12.88
N LEU A 106 -28.01 21.44 12.88
CA LEU A 106 -27.70 22.19 14.09
C LEU A 106 -27.70 23.69 13.76
N LEU A 107 -28.34 24.48 14.63
CA LEU A 107 -28.28 25.93 14.58
C LEU A 107 -28.07 26.49 16.00
N ASP A 108 -26.85 26.97 16.25
CA ASP A 108 -26.47 27.67 17.49
C ASP A 108 -26.19 29.15 17.18
N ARG A 109 -27.19 30.00 17.40
CA ARG A 109 -27.08 31.43 17.16
C ARG A 109 -26.14 32.12 18.15
N THR A 110 -26.00 31.59 19.38
CA THR A 110 -25.13 32.14 20.42
C THR A 110 -23.67 31.93 20.04
N ALA A 111 -23.30 30.73 19.64
CA ALA A 111 -21.98 30.41 19.16
C ALA A 111 -21.67 30.87 17.72
N GLY A 112 -22.72 31.29 16.99
CA GLY A 112 -22.58 31.67 15.59
C GLY A 112 -22.33 30.49 14.64
N LEU A 113 -22.84 29.29 14.99
CA LEU A 113 -22.61 28.02 14.31
C LEU A 113 -23.87 27.49 13.63
N VAL A 114 -23.72 27.01 12.41
CA VAL A 114 -24.78 26.27 11.72
C VAL A 114 -24.22 25.05 10.99
N VAL A 115 -24.91 23.93 11.09
CA VAL A 115 -24.63 22.70 10.33
C VAL A 115 -25.83 22.38 9.45
N THR A 116 -25.59 22.24 8.17
CA THR A 116 -26.64 21.96 7.19
C THR A 116 -26.24 20.78 6.31
N ASP A 117 -27.19 20.25 5.56
CA ASP A 117 -26.86 19.40 4.42
C ASP A 117 -25.89 20.11 3.47
N TRP A 118 -25.02 19.37 2.79
CA TRP A 118 -24.03 19.93 1.87
C TRP A 118 -24.66 20.74 0.72
N SER A 119 -25.86 20.33 0.30
CA SER A 119 -26.60 21.00 -0.79
C SER A 119 -27.02 22.43 -0.45
N ALA A 120 -26.99 22.80 0.82
CA ALA A 120 -27.23 24.18 1.28
C ALA A 120 -26.03 25.12 1.04
N ASP A 121 -25.03 24.70 0.23
CA ASP A 121 -23.92 25.57 -0.18
C ASP A 121 -24.39 26.62 -1.19
N ARG A 122 -24.66 27.80 -0.67
CA ARG A 122 -25.19 28.93 -1.46
C ARG A 122 -24.28 29.46 -2.56
N GLN A 123 -22.98 29.11 -2.55
CA GLN A 123 -22.05 29.47 -3.61
C GLN A 123 -22.12 28.52 -4.81
N LEU A 124 -22.86 27.43 -4.66
CA LEU A 124 -23.15 26.43 -5.66
C LEU A 124 -24.67 26.40 -5.95
N PRO A 125 -25.18 27.29 -6.83
CA PRO A 125 -26.63 27.49 -7.00
C PRO A 125 -27.41 26.21 -7.31
N ALA A 126 -26.81 25.28 -8.09
CA ALA A 126 -27.45 24.01 -8.46
C ALA A 126 -27.36 22.94 -7.39
N ALA A 127 -26.72 23.16 -6.22
CA ALA A 127 -26.50 22.09 -5.24
C ALA A 127 -27.83 21.54 -4.69
N ARG A 128 -28.81 22.39 -4.43
CA ARG A 128 -30.15 21.96 -3.97
C ARG A 128 -30.97 21.19 -5.01
N ASP A 129 -30.67 21.43 -6.28
CA ASP A 129 -31.37 20.80 -7.41
C ASP A 129 -30.49 19.72 -8.08
N VAL A 130 -29.44 19.26 -7.39
CA VAL A 130 -28.44 18.34 -7.98
C VAL A 130 -29.09 17.05 -8.51
N ALA A 131 -30.16 16.56 -7.87
CA ALA A 131 -30.90 15.39 -8.35
C ALA A 131 -31.57 15.63 -9.70
N ALA A 132 -32.08 16.85 -9.94
CA ALA A 132 -32.65 17.23 -11.22
C ALA A 132 -31.54 17.36 -12.28
N VAL A 133 -30.41 17.99 -11.93
CA VAL A 133 -29.24 18.10 -12.81
C VAL A 133 -28.70 16.73 -13.20
N ALA A 134 -28.59 15.80 -12.24
CA ALA A 134 -28.18 14.42 -12.51
C ALA A 134 -29.17 13.72 -13.46
N ALA A 135 -30.46 13.83 -13.18
CA ALA A 135 -31.52 13.26 -14.04
C ALA A 135 -31.51 13.85 -15.46
N ASP A 136 -31.23 15.13 -15.61
CA ASP A 136 -31.04 15.76 -16.92
C ASP A 136 -29.80 15.21 -17.66
N ALA A 137 -28.74 14.90 -16.94
CA ALA A 137 -27.50 14.36 -17.50
C ALA A 137 -27.62 12.89 -17.93
N VAL A 138 -28.22 12.01 -17.11
CA VAL A 138 -28.19 10.55 -17.30
C VAL A 138 -29.58 9.90 -17.48
N GLY A 139 -30.65 10.67 -17.43
CA GLY A 139 -32.02 10.14 -17.52
C GLY A 139 -32.60 9.75 -16.15
N ARG A 140 -33.88 9.40 -16.11
CA ARG A 140 -34.58 8.98 -14.90
C ARG A 140 -34.92 7.48 -14.96
N PRO A 141 -34.79 6.73 -13.86
CA PRO A 141 -34.22 7.14 -12.56
C PRO A 141 -32.75 7.47 -12.68
N ALA A 142 -32.23 8.32 -11.79
CA ALA A 142 -30.81 8.65 -11.71
C ALA A 142 -30.31 8.38 -10.30
N ASP A 143 -29.32 7.49 -10.19
CA ASP A 143 -28.54 7.30 -8.98
C ASP A 143 -27.41 8.32 -8.93
N MET A 144 -27.09 8.83 -7.74
CA MET A 144 -26.01 9.79 -7.59
C MET A 144 -25.23 9.60 -6.29
N SER A 145 -23.93 9.90 -6.37
CA SER A 145 -23.05 9.91 -5.20
C SER A 145 -22.14 11.15 -5.22
N LEU A 146 -22.05 11.81 -4.06
CA LEU A 146 -21.13 12.93 -3.87
C LEU A 146 -19.71 12.37 -3.70
N LEU A 147 -18.84 12.65 -4.67
CA LEU A 147 -17.45 12.22 -4.66
C LEU A 147 -16.57 13.20 -3.86
N ARG A 148 -16.82 14.50 -3.99
CA ARG A 148 -16.02 15.56 -3.36
C ARG A 148 -16.84 16.83 -3.17
N HIS A 149 -16.66 17.46 -2.01
CA HIS A 149 -17.17 18.80 -1.76
C HIS A 149 -16.07 19.71 -1.24
N ASN A 150 -15.67 20.69 -2.02
CA ASN A 150 -14.79 21.79 -1.61
C ASN A 150 -15.69 22.99 -1.32
N PRO A 151 -15.98 23.30 -0.05
CA PRO A 151 -17.05 24.22 0.32
C PRO A 151 -16.86 25.62 -0.31
N GLU A 152 -17.96 26.18 -0.77
CA GLU A 152 -18.01 27.46 -1.46
C GLU A 152 -17.21 27.54 -2.77
N ARG A 153 -16.72 26.43 -3.31
CA ARG A 153 -15.94 26.39 -4.56
C ARG A 153 -16.50 25.45 -5.59
N ARG A 154 -16.60 24.16 -5.23
CA ARG A 154 -17.11 23.12 -6.14
C ARG A 154 -17.63 21.91 -5.36
N ALA A 155 -18.58 21.21 -5.96
CA ALA A 155 -18.92 19.83 -5.61
C ALA A 155 -18.84 18.95 -6.87
N VAL A 156 -18.48 17.69 -6.70
CA VAL A 156 -18.35 16.71 -7.78
C VAL A 156 -19.23 15.54 -7.45
N VAL A 157 -20.16 15.23 -8.34
CA VAL A 157 -21.18 14.18 -8.19
C VAL A 157 -21.06 13.22 -9.35
N HIS A 158 -20.97 11.93 -9.06
CA HIS A 158 -21.16 10.87 -10.03
C HIS A 158 -22.66 10.62 -10.17
N ALA A 159 -23.13 10.56 -11.39
CA ALA A 159 -24.51 10.23 -11.73
C ALA A 159 -24.55 9.02 -12.67
N ASP A 160 -25.46 8.08 -12.40
CA ASP A 160 -25.69 6.91 -13.23
C ASP A 160 -27.18 6.78 -13.55
N GLY A 161 -27.51 6.43 -14.80
CA GLY A 161 -28.90 6.30 -15.23
C GLY A 161 -29.04 5.72 -16.64
N PRO A 162 -30.28 5.67 -17.18
CA PRO A 162 -30.57 5.01 -18.46
C PRO A 162 -29.76 5.53 -19.66
N ARG A 163 -29.24 6.76 -19.59
CA ARG A 163 -28.37 7.34 -20.64
C ARG A 163 -26.89 7.17 -20.35
N GLY A 164 -26.53 6.27 -19.41
CA GLY A 164 -25.19 5.98 -18.95
C GLY A 164 -24.69 6.93 -17.87
N GLU A 165 -23.42 6.77 -17.50
CA GLU A 165 -22.79 7.49 -16.39
C GLU A 165 -22.30 8.88 -16.81
N ALA A 166 -22.33 9.82 -15.89
CA ALA A 166 -21.80 11.17 -16.06
C ALA A 166 -21.12 11.69 -14.78
N LEU A 167 -20.21 12.64 -14.95
CA LEU A 167 -19.66 13.43 -13.87
C LEU A 167 -20.29 14.84 -13.91
N VAL A 168 -21.03 15.17 -12.86
CA VAL A 168 -21.65 16.47 -12.66
C VAL A 168 -20.78 17.29 -11.71
N ARG A 169 -20.28 18.42 -12.20
CA ARG A 169 -19.54 19.40 -11.40
C ARG A 169 -20.39 20.60 -11.14
N LEU A 170 -20.58 20.93 -9.89
CA LEU A 170 -21.20 22.16 -9.44
C LEU A 170 -20.08 23.12 -9.06
N VAL A 171 -20.02 24.26 -9.70
CA VAL A 171 -19.01 25.29 -9.48
C VAL A 171 -19.70 26.65 -9.30
N ARG A 172 -18.96 27.67 -8.90
CA ARG A 172 -19.50 29.01 -8.96
C ARG A 172 -19.79 29.41 -10.42
N PRO A 173 -20.84 30.15 -10.72
CA PRO A 173 -21.16 30.57 -12.09
C PRO A 173 -19.97 31.16 -12.85
N ALA A 174 -19.18 32.02 -12.21
CA ALA A 174 -17.99 32.64 -12.83
C ALA A 174 -16.86 31.63 -13.17
N ALA A 175 -16.91 30.41 -12.65
CA ALA A 175 -15.91 29.38 -12.94
C ALA A 175 -16.31 28.43 -14.08
N VAL A 176 -17.56 28.51 -14.60
CA VAL A 176 -18.04 27.59 -15.65
C VAL A 176 -17.30 27.80 -16.96
N VAL A 177 -17.18 29.04 -17.41
CA VAL A 177 -16.53 29.36 -18.69
C VAL A 177 -15.06 28.94 -18.69
N PRO A 178 -14.24 29.27 -17.66
CA PRO A 178 -12.87 28.78 -17.59
C PRO A 178 -12.78 27.24 -17.59
N ALA A 179 -13.63 26.56 -16.84
CA ALA A 179 -13.64 25.08 -16.81
C ALA A 179 -14.01 24.51 -18.20
N ALA A 180 -15.06 25.04 -18.85
CA ALA A 180 -15.46 24.61 -20.20
C ALA A 180 -14.35 24.83 -21.24
N GLN A 181 -13.64 25.95 -21.17
CA GLN A 181 -12.48 26.22 -22.01
C GLN A 181 -11.34 25.22 -21.75
N GLY A 182 -11.09 24.85 -20.50
CA GLY A 182 -10.10 23.85 -20.14
C GLY A 182 -10.44 22.47 -20.74
N TYR A 183 -11.67 22.00 -20.60
CA TYR A 183 -12.14 20.77 -21.27
C TYR A 183 -12.05 20.86 -22.78
N GLY A 184 -12.38 22.00 -23.36
CA GLY A 184 -12.24 22.24 -24.82
C GLY A 184 -10.77 22.13 -25.27
N LEU A 185 -9.83 22.69 -24.50
CA LEU A 185 -8.40 22.65 -24.79
C LEU A 185 -7.86 21.22 -24.76
N LEU A 186 -8.18 20.43 -23.69
CA LEU A 186 -7.74 19.04 -23.60
C LEU A 186 -8.41 18.14 -24.65
N ALA A 187 -9.68 18.35 -24.95
CA ALA A 187 -10.37 17.62 -26.01
C ALA A 187 -9.77 17.87 -27.38
N ALA A 188 -9.40 19.13 -27.69
CA ALA A 188 -8.71 19.49 -28.93
C ALA A 188 -7.28 18.92 -28.98
N ALA A 189 -6.58 18.88 -27.84
CA ALA A 189 -5.26 18.22 -27.72
C ALA A 189 -5.38 16.71 -27.96
N ALA A 190 -6.43 16.07 -27.43
CA ALA A 190 -6.68 14.63 -27.57
C ALA A 190 -6.94 14.16 -29.02
N GLY A 191 -7.27 15.05 -29.93
CA GLY A 191 -7.41 14.75 -31.36
C GLY A 191 -6.09 14.48 -32.11
N SER A 192 -4.94 14.69 -31.47
CA SER A 192 -3.62 14.44 -32.05
C SER A 192 -3.17 12.98 -31.83
N ALA A 193 -2.44 12.40 -32.79
CA ALA A 193 -1.92 11.03 -32.67
C ALA A 193 -1.03 10.90 -31.43
N GLY A 194 -1.34 9.92 -30.56
CA GLY A 194 -0.59 9.69 -29.31
C GLY A 194 -0.96 10.62 -28.15
N ALA A 195 -1.91 11.53 -28.34
CA ALA A 195 -2.35 12.45 -27.30
C ALA A 195 -3.17 11.76 -26.19
N PRO A 196 -3.17 12.33 -24.96
CA PRO A 196 -3.95 11.79 -23.85
C PRO A 196 -5.45 11.84 -24.14
N ARG A 197 -6.17 10.82 -23.69
CA ARG A 197 -7.63 10.84 -23.71
C ARG A 197 -8.16 11.77 -22.61
N ALA A 198 -9.21 12.49 -22.90
CA ALA A 198 -9.91 13.35 -21.94
C ALA A 198 -11.43 13.10 -22.02
N PRO A 199 -12.17 13.23 -20.90
CA PRO A 199 -13.62 13.07 -20.92
C PRO A 199 -14.27 14.18 -21.76
N ARG A 200 -15.28 13.77 -22.52
CA ARG A 200 -16.02 14.73 -23.35
C ARG A 200 -16.91 15.62 -22.48
N LEU A 201 -16.90 16.91 -22.76
CA LEU A 201 -17.85 17.86 -22.20
C LEU A 201 -19.24 17.61 -22.83
N ARG A 202 -20.24 17.26 -21.99
CA ARG A 202 -21.62 17.04 -22.45
C ARG A 202 -22.44 18.30 -22.48
N SER A 203 -22.41 19.07 -21.40
CA SER A 203 -23.17 20.31 -21.28
C SER A 203 -22.57 21.24 -20.22
N VAL A 204 -22.93 22.52 -20.32
CA VAL A 204 -22.66 23.58 -19.35
C VAL A 204 -23.90 24.40 -19.10
N ASP A 205 -24.07 24.87 -17.87
CA ASP A 205 -25.07 25.85 -17.47
C ASP A 205 -24.37 26.94 -16.68
N THR A 206 -24.14 28.08 -17.31
CA THR A 206 -23.40 29.21 -16.75
C THR A 206 -24.11 29.84 -15.58
N ASP A 207 -25.44 29.89 -15.63
CA ASP A 207 -26.24 30.59 -14.62
C ASP A 207 -26.36 29.76 -13.35
N ARG A 208 -26.51 28.46 -13.50
CA ARG A 208 -26.60 27.52 -12.38
C ARG A 208 -25.24 27.02 -11.90
N GLY A 209 -24.15 27.28 -12.62
CA GLY A 209 -22.82 26.85 -12.25
C GLY A 209 -22.61 25.34 -12.45
N VAL A 210 -23.06 24.77 -13.58
CA VAL A 210 -23.01 23.33 -13.85
C VAL A 210 -22.09 23.03 -15.03
N VAL A 211 -21.24 22.02 -14.88
CA VAL A 211 -20.42 21.41 -15.94
C VAL A 211 -20.62 19.90 -15.90
N VAL A 212 -21.06 19.31 -17.00
CA VAL A 212 -21.31 17.87 -17.13
C VAL A 212 -20.34 17.28 -18.14
N THR A 213 -19.65 16.20 -17.73
CA THR A 213 -18.73 15.45 -18.60
C THR A 213 -19.07 13.97 -18.59
N ASP A 214 -18.50 13.23 -19.55
CA ASP A 214 -18.52 11.78 -19.49
C ASP A 214 -17.86 11.30 -18.20
N TRP A 215 -18.36 10.20 -17.63
CA TRP A 215 -17.68 9.45 -16.60
C TRP A 215 -16.55 8.63 -17.24
N VAL A 216 -15.39 8.57 -16.57
CA VAL A 216 -14.28 7.71 -16.98
C VAL A 216 -14.18 6.55 -15.99
N PRO A 217 -14.59 5.34 -16.38
CA PRO A 217 -14.48 4.18 -15.49
C PRO A 217 -13.02 3.77 -15.32
N GLY A 218 -12.64 3.36 -14.11
CA GLY A 218 -11.29 2.89 -13.84
C GLY A 218 -10.78 3.26 -12.45
N ARG A 219 -9.47 3.16 -12.29
CA ARG A 219 -8.77 3.52 -11.05
C ARG A 219 -7.80 4.64 -11.32
N SER A 220 -7.80 5.66 -10.47
CA SER A 220 -6.79 6.72 -10.52
C SER A 220 -5.41 6.18 -10.14
N LEU A 221 -4.37 6.78 -10.73
CA LEU A 221 -3.00 6.29 -10.53
C LEU A 221 -2.49 6.53 -9.11
N ASP A 222 -2.98 7.54 -8.38
CA ASP A 222 -2.69 7.74 -6.96
C ASP A 222 -3.14 6.54 -6.11
N ARG A 223 -4.31 5.97 -6.39
CA ARG A 223 -4.78 4.75 -5.71
C ARG A 223 -3.94 3.53 -6.07
N LEU A 224 -3.48 3.43 -7.32
CA LEU A 224 -2.56 2.37 -7.73
C LEU A 224 -1.18 2.57 -7.10
N ASP A 225 -0.71 3.80 -6.96
CA ASP A 225 0.53 4.16 -6.28
C ASP A 225 0.45 3.86 -4.77
N ALA A 226 -0.62 4.27 -4.11
CA ALA A 226 -0.87 3.97 -2.70
C ALA A 226 -0.95 2.46 -2.40
N THR A 227 -1.40 1.64 -3.37
CA THR A 227 -1.41 0.19 -3.27
C THR A 227 -0.07 -0.46 -3.64
N GLY A 228 0.94 0.33 -4.05
CA GLY A 228 2.23 -0.17 -4.52
C GLY A 228 2.16 -0.95 -5.84
N THR A 229 1.05 -0.79 -6.59
CA THR A 229 0.86 -1.46 -7.89
C THR A 229 1.29 -0.60 -9.08
N LEU A 230 1.68 0.66 -8.83
CA LEU A 230 2.19 1.57 -9.84
C LEU A 230 3.70 1.42 -9.99
N GLY A 231 4.14 0.70 -11.02
CA GLY A 231 5.57 0.53 -11.33
C GLY A 231 6.15 1.68 -12.17
N ASP A 232 7.48 1.74 -12.28
CA ASP A 232 8.21 2.77 -13.06
C ASP A 232 7.77 2.85 -14.53
N GLY A 233 7.36 1.72 -15.13
CA GLY A 233 6.79 1.70 -16.47
C GLY A 233 5.57 2.60 -16.59
N ALA A 234 4.65 2.51 -15.64
CA ALA A 234 3.46 3.36 -15.62
C ALA A 234 3.79 4.84 -15.34
N LEU A 235 4.82 5.12 -14.55
CA LEU A 235 5.32 6.48 -14.35
C LEU A 235 5.97 7.05 -15.61
N ARG A 236 6.67 6.24 -16.39
CA ARG A 236 7.15 6.63 -17.72
C ARG A 236 6.01 6.89 -18.69
N ASP A 237 4.92 6.09 -18.64
CA ASP A 237 3.71 6.36 -19.43
C ASP A 237 3.10 7.72 -19.09
N VAL A 238 3.10 8.10 -17.78
CA VAL A 238 2.67 9.46 -17.36
C VAL A 238 3.56 10.54 -17.97
N GLY A 239 4.88 10.35 -17.96
CA GLY A 239 5.81 11.27 -18.61
C GLY A 239 5.58 11.38 -20.11
N ALA A 240 5.41 10.25 -20.80
CA ALA A 240 5.10 10.21 -22.21
C ALA A 240 3.76 10.90 -22.54
N LEU A 241 2.76 10.71 -21.70
CA LEU A 241 1.45 11.37 -21.83
C LEU A 241 1.57 12.90 -21.66
N ALA A 242 2.33 13.36 -20.66
CA ALA A 242 2.60 14.80 -20.49
C ALA A 242 3.35 15.38 -21.69
N ALA A 243 4.33 14.65 -22.24
CA ALA A 243 5.04 15.04 -23.46
C ALA A 243 4.10 15.15 -24.67
N ALA A 244 3.21 14.18 -24.84
CA ALA A 244 2.22 14.20 -25.92
C ALA A 244 1.22 15.36 -25.79
N LEU A 245 0.78 15.67 -24.55
CA LEU A 245 -0.04 16.85 -24.28
C LEU A 245 0.71 18.14 -24.66
N HIS A 246 1.91 18.34 -24.16
CA HIS A 246 2.72 19.55 -24.40
C HIS A 246 3.16 19.68 -25.86
N GLY A 247 3.36 18.58 -26.56
CA GLY A 247 3.68 18.55 -27.99
C GLY A 247 2.50 18.77 -28.91
N SER A 248 1.28 18.65 -28.41
CA SER A 248 0.06 18.81 -29.21
C SER A 248 -0.13 20.25 -29.67
N ARG A 249 -0.85 20.41 -30.77
CA ARG A 249 -1.16 21.74 -31.36
C ARG A 249 -2.66 21.87 -31.52
N PRO A 250 -3.42 21.99 -30.43
CA PRO A 250 -4.86 22.10 -30.50
C PRO A 250 -5.24 23.36 -31.27
N GLY A 251 -6.16 23.22 -32.22
CA GLY A 251 -6.77 24.29 -32.98
C GLY A 251 -8.28 24.16 -32.96
N GLY A 252 -9.01 25.22 -33.07
CA GLY A 252 -10.47 25.20 -33.13
C GLY A 252 -11.09 26.50 -32.66
N ALA A 253 -12.34 26.76 -33.08
CA ALA A 253 -13.12 27.90 -32.61
C ALA A 253 -13.44 27.74 -31.11
N GLY A 254 -13.34 28.84 -30.35
CA GLY A 254 -13.67 28.85 -28.90
C GLY A 254 -12.54 28.52 -27.95
N LEU A 255 -11.35 28.16 -28.44
CA LEU A 255 -10.17 28.04 -27.59
C LEU A 255 -9.61 29.41 -27.20
N PRO A 256 -9.06 29.58 -25.98
CA PRO A 256 -8.38 30.81 -25.62
C PRO A 256 -7.16 31.02 -26.52
N PRO A 257 -6.81 32.30 -26.83
CA PRO A 257 -5.67 32.61 -27.67
C PRO A 257 -4.39 32.04 -27.10
N ARG A 258 -3.56 31.43 -27.98
CA ARG A 258 -2.29 30.82 -27.58
C ARG A 258 -1.20 31.89 -27.46
N PRO A 259 -0.56 32.07 -26.28
CA PRO A 259 0.63 32.93 -26.17
C PRO A 259 1.82 32.30 -26.90
N ASP A 260 2.78 33.14 -27.34
CA ASP A 260 3.99 32.67 -28.01
C ASP A 260 4.78 31.69 -27.14
N GLY A 261 5.16 30.57 -27.73
CA GLY A 261 5.92 29.52 -27.06
C GLY A 261 5.13 28.72 -26.00
N ALA A 262 3.86 29.07 -25.70
CA ALA A 262 3.07 28.31 -24.76
C ALA A 262 2.59 26.97 -25.34
N VAL A 263 2.45 25.97 -24.45
CA VAL A 263 1.92 24.65 -24.75
C VAL A 263 0.61 24.41 -23.99
N PRO A 264 -0.23 23.48 -24.41
CA PRO A 264 -1.41 23.13 -23.62
C PRO A 264 -0.97 22.40 -22.35
N LEU A 265 -1.50 22.83 -21.21
CA LEU A 265 -1.25 22.24 -19.89
C LEU A 265 -2.54 21.66 -19.33
N HIS A 266 -2.40 20.64 -18.48
CA HIS A 266 -3.45 20.22 -17.57
C HIS A 266 -3.67 21.27 -16.46
N GLY A 267 -2.61 21.91 -16.00
CA GLY A 267 -2.61 23.02 -15.04
C GLY A 267 -2.71 22.62 -13.57
N ASP A 268 -3.01 21.35 -13.26
CA ASP A 268 -2.98 20.75 -11.93
C ASP A 268 -2.65 19.25 -12.05
N LEU A 269 -1.63 18.91 -12.86
CA LEU A 269 -1.27 17.54 -13.14
C LEU A 269 -0.80 16.83 -11.87
N SER A 270 -1.42 15.69 -11.57
CA SER A 270 -1.10 14.81 -10.43
C SER A 270 -1.64 13.41 -10.68
N LEU A 271 -1.20 12.42 -9.91
CA LEU A 271 -1.60 11.02 -10.15
C LEU A 271 -3.10 10.77 -9.94
N ASP A 272 -3.77 11.55 -9.09
CA ASP A 272 -5.22 11.47 -8.88
C ASP A 272 -6.05 12.01 -10.05
N GLN A 273 -5.41 12.76 -10.98
CA GLN A 273 -6.02 13.25 -12.22
C GLN A 273 -5.79 12.31 -13.42
N LEU A 274 -5.16 11.19 -13.19
CA LEU A 274 -4.85 10.17 -14.19
C LEU A 274 -5.62 8.88 -13.87
N VAL A 275 -6.52 8.48 -14.73
CA VAL A 275 -7.36 7.29 -14.57
C VAL A 275 -6.94 6.23 -15.57
N ARG A 276 -6.61 5.04 -15.10
CA ARG A 276 -6.42 3.85 -15.93
C ARG A 276 -7.74 3.11 -16.07
N SER A 277 -8.26 3.07 -17.29
CA SER A 277 -9.51 2.37 -17.61
C SER A 277 -9.33 0.84 -17.50
N PRO A 278 -10.42 0.06 -17.43
CA PRO A 278 -10.36 -1.41 -17.48
C PRO A 278 -9.69 -1.95 -18.76
N ALA A 279 -9.72 -1.19 -19.86
CA ALA A 279 -9.02 -1.51 -21.11
C ALA A 279 -7.51 -1.18 -21.07
N GLY A 280 -6.98 -0.67 -19.95
CA GLY A 280 -5.59 -0.29 -19.77
C GLY A 280 -5.23 1.12 -20.29
N GLU A 281 -6.19 1.84 -20.87
CA GLU A 281 -5.99 3.18 -21.42
C GLU A 281 -5.83 4.22 -20.31
N LEU A 282 -4.98 5.22 -20.54
CA LEU A 282 -4.73 6.30 -19.61
C LEU A 282 -5.52 7.56 -20.02
N TRP A 283 -6.29 8.09 -19.08
CA TRP A 283 -7.15 9.25 -19.24
C TRP A 283 -6.73 10.39 -18.32
N LEU A 284 -6.73 11.62 -18.85
CA LEU A 284 -6.62 12.84 -18.05
C LEU A 284 -8.02 13.32 -17.67
N VAL A 285 -8.26 13.47 -16.37
CA VAL A 285 -9.53 13.98 -15.82
C VAL A 285 -9.30 15.28 -15.06
N ASP A 286 -10.38 15.98 -14.68
CA ASP A 286 -10.33 17.27 -13.93
C ASP A 286 -9.66 18.42 -14.69
N ALA A 287 -10.12 18.69 -15.90
CA ALA A 287 -9.56 19.73 -16.78
C ALA A 287 -9.89 21.20 -16.38
N ASP A 288 -10.43 21.43 -15.17
CA ASP A 288 -10.86 22.76 -14.72
C ASP A 288 -9.74 23.82 -14.74
N ALA A 289 -8.49 23.38 -14.60
CA ALA A 289 -7.31 24.24 -14.58
C ALA A 289 -6.54 24.26 -15.90
N ALA A 290 -7.01 23.52 -16.92
CA ALA A 290 -6.29 23.38 -18.18
C ALA A 290 -6.21 24.74 -18.90
N ARG A 291 -5.01 25.06 -19.39
CA ARG A 291 -4.68 26.35 -19.98
C ARG A 291 -3.41 26.24 -20.82
N TRP A 292 -3.10 27.35 -21.48
CA TRP A 292 -1.78 27.55 -22.08
C TRP A 292 -0.73 27.90 -21.01
N GLY A 293 0.47 27.39 -21.12
CA GLY A 293 1.57 27.71 -20.22
C GLY A 293 2.88 27.00 -20.58
N ARG A 294 3.75 26.80 -19.59
CA ARG A 294 5.07 26.19 -19.78
C ARG A 294 5.09 24.75 -19.25
N PRO A 295 5.76 23.79 -19.92
CA PRO A 295 5.84 22.40 -19.48
C PRO A 295 6.24 22.19 -18.01
N ALA A 296 7.14 23.05 -17.50
CA ALA A 296 7.59 23.03 -16.13
C ALA A 296 6.45 23.13 -15.09
N GLU A 297 5.34 23.80 -15.43
CA GLU A 297 4.22 23.99 -14.52
C GLU A 297 3.50 22.67 -14.23
N ASP A 298 3.21 21.86 -15.24
CA ASP A 298 2.59 20.54 -15.05
C ASP A 298 3.53 19.54 -14.38
N LEU A 299 4.80 19.50 -14.81
CA LEU A 299 5.81 18.63 -14.20
C LEU A 299 6.09 19.03 -12.74
N GLY A 300 6.08 20.35 -12.45
CA GLY A 300 6.21 20.90 -11.11
C GLY A 300 5.01 20.56 -10.21
N SER A 301 3.78 20.62 -10.77
CA SER A 301 2.58 20.19 -10.06
C SER A 301 2.64 18.72 -9.69
N LEU A 302 3.01 17.86 -10.65
CA LEU A 302 3.14 16.42 -10.45
C LEU A 302 4.24 16.10 -9.42
N ALA A 303 5.42 16.72 -9.51
CA ALA A 303 6.50 16.53 -8.55
C ALA A 303 6.07 16.91 -7.13
N ALA A 304 5.43 18.07 -6.96
CA ALA A 304 4.93 18.50 -5.66
C ALA A 304 3.81 17.59 -5.12
N ALA A 305 2.99 17.02 -6.00
CA ALA A 305 1.98 16.04 -5.64
C ALA A 305 2.60 14.73 -5.14
N LEU A 306 3.66 14.25 -5.81
CA LEU A 306 4.43 13.07 -5.39
C LEU A 306 5.05 13.28 -4.00
N VAL A 307 5.69 14.42 -3.75
CA VAL A 307 6.23 14.77 -2.42
C VAL A 307 5.12 14.75 -1.36
N ARG A 308 3.97 15.33 -1.69
CA ARG A 308 2.83 15.39 -0.76
C ARG A 308 2.25 14.01 -0.45
N ALA A 309 2.17 13.13 -1.45
CA ALA A 309 1.61 11.79 -1.32
C ALA A 309 2.53 10.85 -0.51
N HIS A 310 3.85 10.95 -0.71
CA HIS A 310 4.81 10.06 -0.07
C HIS A 310 5.34 10.58 1.26
N GLY A 311 5.23 11.89 1.54
CA GLY A 311 5.80 12.52 2.73
C GLY A 311 7.34 12.45 2.82
N ASP A 312 7.99 11.91 1.77
CA ASP A 312 9.43 11.68 1.64
C ASP A 312 9.92 12.19 0.28
N ALA A 313 10.88 13.11 0.32
CA ALA A 313 11.44 13.72 -0.87
C ALA A 313 12.24 12.73 -1.72
N ASP A 314 12.88 11.72 -1.12
CA ASP A 314 13.68 10.72 -1.82
C ASP A 314 12.79 9.75 -2.60
N ALA A 315 11.71 9.28 -2.00
CA ALA A 315 10.71 8.46 -2.66
C ALA A 315 10.02 9.19 -3.82
N ALA A 316 9.71 10.47 -3.63
CA ALA A 316 9.16 11.33 -4.68
C ALA A 316 10.18 11.58 -5.81
N ALA A 317 11.46 11.75 -5.47
CA ALA A 317 12.55 11.93 -6.44
C ALA A 317 12.70 10.73 -7.37
N ALA A 318 12.68 9.52 -6.84
CA ALA A 318 12.76 8.29 -7.63
C ALA A 318 11.61 8.20 -8.67
N ARG A 319 10.39 8.54 -8.24
CA ARG A 319 9.21 8.57 -9.13
C ARG A 319 9.30 9.67 -10.18
N LEU A 320 9.76 10.85 -9.77
CA LEU A 320 9.96 11.98 -10.70
C LEU A 320 10.99 11.65 -11.80
N VAL A 321 12.06 10.94 -11.46
CA VAL A 321 13.05 10.46 -12.45
C VAL A 321 12.36 9.59 -13.50
N ALA A 322 11.54 8.63 -13.11
CA ALA A 322 10.81 7.77 -14.05
C ALA A 322 9.86 8.57 -14.97
N VAL A 323 9.19 9.58 -14.42
CA VAL A 323 8.32 10.49 -15.21
C VAL A 323 9.15 11.30 -16.21
N LEU A 324 10.26 11.91 -15.77
CA LEU A 324 11.13 12.72 -16.64
C LEU A 324 11.80 11.86 -17.72
N ASP A 325 12.20 10.63 -17.39
CA ASP A 325 12.71 9.67 -18.37
C ASP A 325 11.66 9.37 -19.46
N GLY A 326 10.40 9.14 -19.07
CA GLY A 326 9.30 8.93 -20.01
C GLY A 326 8.99 10.16 -20.85
N TYR A 327 9.06 11.35 -20.25
CA TYR A 327 8.84 12.63 -20.92
C TYR A 327 9.86 12.87 -22.04
N VAL A 328 11.14 12.69 -21.73
CA VAL A 328 12.23 12.85 -22.70
C VAL A 328 12.22 11.74 -23.76
N ALA A 329 11.96 10.48 -23.36
CA ALA A 329 11.88 9.35 -24.27
C ALA A 329 10.77 9.50 -25.33
N ALA A 330 9.69 10.22 -25.00
CA ALA A 330 8.61 10.54 -25.92
C ALA A 330 8.93 11.69 -26.90
N GLY A 331 10.16 12.20 -26.92
CA GLY A 331 10.63 13.22 -27.86
C GLY A 331 10.36 14.66 -27.43
N ALA A 332 9.89 14.90 -26.20
CA ALA A 332 9.81 16.26 -25.67
C ALA A 332 11.23 16.78 -25.36
N GLY A 333 11.47 18.05 -25.66
CA GLY A 333 12.72 18.70 -25.28
C GLY A 333 12.88 18.76 -23.75
N PRO A 334 14.12 18.75 -23.23
CA PRO A 334 14.37 18.83 -21.80
C PRO A 334 13.85 20.16 -21.25
N VAL A 335 13.16 20.09 -20.10
CA VAL A 335 12.72 21.29 -19.36
C VAL A 335 13.93 21.90 -18.64
N GLY A 336 14.04 23.22 -18.65
CA GLY A 336 15.12 23.94 -17.98
C GLY A 336 15.13 23.66 -16.47
N GLU A 337 16.29 23.27 -15.91
CA GLU A 337 16.40 22.95 -14.46
C GLU A 337 15.94 24.10 -13.56
N PRO A 338 16.35 25.37 -13.76
CA PRO A 338 15.88 26.47 -12.91
C PRO A 338 14.37 26.66 -12.97
N GLU A 339 13.80 26.50 -14.17
CA GLU A 339 12.35 26.64 -14.40
C GLU A 339 11.57 25.53 -13.72
N LEU A 340 12.04 24.28 -13.80
CA LEU A 340 11.40 23.15 -13.13
C LEU A 340 11.54 23.26 -11.60
N ARG A 341 12.70 23.67 -11.10
CA ARG A 341 12.90 23.91 -9.65
C ARG A 341 11.93 24.97 -9.11
N ALA A 342 11.81 26.09 -9.80
CA ALA A 342 10.90 27.17 -9.41
C ALA A 342 9.43 26.69 -9.45
N ALA A 343 9.02 25.94 -10.46
CA ALA A 343 7.68 25.40 -10.57
C ALA A 343 7.38 24.40 -9.44
N VAL A 344 8.30 23.48 -9.12
CA VAL A 344 8.14 22.54 -8.00
C VAL A 344 8.02 23.30 -6.68
N ALA A 345 8.88 24.28 -6.43
CA ALA A 345 8.85 25.10 -5.21
C ALA A 345 7.52 25.86 -5.05
N GLU A 346 7.03 26.47 -6.13
CA GLU A 346 5.74 27.16 -6.13
C GLU A 346 4.59 26.19 -5.79
N HIS A 347 4.55 25.02 -6.41
CA HIS A 347 3.50 24.02 -6.16
C HIS A 347 3.60 23.40 -4.76
N LEU A 348 4.80 23.20 -4.20
CA LEU A 348 4.99 22.79 -2.81
C LEU A 348 4.41 23.81 -1.83
N ARG A 349 4.65 25.12 -2.06
CA ARG A 349 4.06 26.18 -1.23
C ARG A 349 2.54 26.21 -1.31
N ARG A 350 1.97 26.02 -2.49
CA ARG A 350 0.51 25.89 -2.66
C ARG A 350 -0.06 24.70 -1.90
N ARG A 351 0.58 23.53 -1.99
CA ARG A 351 0.17 22.30 -1.30
C ARG A 351 0.44 22.36 0.20
N ALA A 352 1.34 23.21 0.70
CA ALA A 352 1.60 23.40 2.13
C ALA A 352 0.37 23.89 2.92
N THR A 353 -0.70 24.33 2.27
CA THR A 353 -1.97 24.67 2.91
C THR A 353 -2.94 23.49 3.04
N GLU A 354 -2.72 22.41 2.32
CA GLU A 354 -3.63 21.25 2.27
C GLU A 354 -3.74 20.50 3.60
N PRO A 355 -2.63 20.24 4.36
CA PRO A 355 -2.70 19.54 5.62
C PRO A 355 -3.65 20.22 6.62
N PHE A 356 -3.60 21.53 6.74
CA PHE A 356 -4.51 22.28 7.59
C PHE A 356 -5.96 22.22 7.08
N ARG A 357 -6.16 22.32 5.77
CA ARG A 357 -7.52 22.23 5.18
C ARG A 357 -8.18 20.87 5.41
N ARG A 358 -7.39 19.84 5.59
CA ARG A 358 -7.87 18.47 5.87
C ARG A 358 -7.86 18.14 7.35
N LEU A 359 -7.48 19.08 8.22
CA LEU A 359 -7.32 18.90 9.67
C LEU A 359 -6.46 17.68 10.03
N GLU A 360 -5.34 17.49 9.29
CA GLU A 360 -4.40 16.39 9.54
C GLU A 360 -3.71 16.61 10.89
N ASP A 361 -3.50 15.54 11.67
CA ASP A 361 -2.94 15.63 13.04
C ASP A 361 -1.60 16.36 13.11
N ARG A 362 -0.75 16.21 12.10
CA ARG A 362 0.57 16.86 12.01
C ARG A 362 0.62 17.99 10.99
N TRP A 363 -0.51 18.63 10.73
CA TRP A 363 -0.64 19.64 9.68
C TRP A 363 0.44 20.73 9.73
N ALA A 364 0.79 21.21 10.93
CA ALA A 364 1.77 22.29 11.09
C ALA A 364 3.18 21.84 10.67
N ALA A 365 3.62 20.66 11.14
CA ALA A 365 4.91 20.09 10.78
C ALA A 365 4.98 19.77 9.28
N THR A 366 3.94 19.13 8.71
CA THR A 366 3.86 18.83 7.28
C THR A 366 3.87 20.11 6.44
N SER A 367 3.10 21.12 6.84
CA SER A 367 3.09 22.41 6.15
C SER A 367 4.46 23.12 6.20
N ALA A 368 5.16 23.04 7.34
CA ALA A 368 6.51 23.60 7.51
C ALA A 368 7.53 22.86 6.64
N ALA A 369 7.50 21.51 6.62
CA ALA A 369 8.40 20.69 5.82
C ALA A 369 8.25 20.96 4.31
N LEU A 370 7.02 21.08 3.80
CA LEU A 370 6.78 21.43 2.39
C LEU A 370 7.32 22.82 2.02
N ARG A 371 7.20 23.80 2.92
CA ARG A 371 7.78 25.15 2.69
C ARG A 371 9.29 25.12 2.73
N ALA A 372 9.90 24.46 3.73
CA ALA A 372 11.34 24.32 3.82
C ALA A 372 11.95 23.67 2.58
N LEU A 373 11.33 22.58 2.09
CA LEU A 373 11.77 21.94 0.86
C LEU A 373 11.64 22.87 -0.36
N ALA A 374 10.57 23.68 -0.43
CA ALA A 374 10.44 24.67 -1.49
C ALA A 374 11.55 25.74 -1.46
N ASP A 375 11.91 26.23 -0.27
CA ASP A 375 12.98 27.19 -0.07
C ASP A 375 14.34 26.57 -0.42
N ASP A 376 14.60 25.33 0.00
CA ASP A 376 15.83 24.60 -0.35
C ASP A 376 15.98 24.37 -1.87
N LEU A 377 14.88 24.10 -2.57
CA LEU A 377 14.92 23.96 -4.04
C LEU A 377 15.28 25.29 -4.74
N GLU A 378 14.73 26.41 -4.29
CA GLU A 378 15.07 27.73 -4.84
C GLU A 378 16.52 28.13 -4.58
N ASP A 379 17.05 27.77 -3.41
CA ASP A 379 18.45 28.01 -3.05
C ASP A 379 19.45 27.02 -3.73
N GLY A 380 18.96 26.18 -4.66
CA GLY A 380 19.81 25.20 -5.36
C GLY A 380 20.16 23.96 -4.53
N ARG A 381 19.62 23.85 -3.32
CA ARG A 381 19.71 22.67 -2.45
C ARG A 381 18.59 21.69 -2.82
N GLY A 382 17.91 21.05 -1.94
CA GLY A 382 16.73 20.20 -2.19
C GLY A 382 17.06 18.72 -2.31
N GLY A 383 18.28 18.30 -1.88
CA GLY A 383 18.61 16.87 -1.71
C GLY A 383 18.38 16.01 -2.98
N ALA A 384 17.79 14.83 -2.79
CA ALA A 384 17.50 13.90 -3.87
C ALA A 384 16.51 14.46 -4.90
N LEU A 385 15.51 15.26 -4.48
CA LEU A 385 14.56 15.87 -5.40
C LEU A 385 15.26 16.90 -6.31
N GLY A 386 16.17 17.71 -5.76
CA GLY A 386 17.01 18.61 -6.53
C GLY A 386 17.90 17.86 -7.52
N ALA A 387 18.51 16.76 -7.08
CA ALA A 387 19.32 15.89 -7.94
C ALA A 387 18.49 15.24 -9.06
N ALA A 388 17.26 14.81 -8.79
CA ALA A 388 16.35 14.23 -9.78
C ALA A 388 16.01 15.23 -10.90
N ILE A 389 15.77 16.49 -10.54
CA ILE A 389 15.51 17.58 -11.49
C ILE A 389 16.74 17.83 -12.37
N THR A 390 17.96 17.83 -11.80
CA THR A 390 19.22 18.01 -12.50
C THR A 390 19.52 16.84 -13.44
N THR A 391 19.30 15.59 -12.99
CA THR A 391 19.60 14.36 -13.73
C THR A 391 18.69 14.18 -14.94
N GLY A 392 17.43 14.59 -14.84
CA GLY A 392 16.49 14.57 -15.97
C GLY A 392 16.94 15.43 -17.15
N ARG A 393 17.82 16.42 -16.93
CA ARG A 393 18.41 17.25 -17.98
C ARG A 393 19.60 16.58 -18.70
N SER A 394 20.47 15.89 -17.96
CA SER A 394 21.72 15.36 -18.51
C SER A 394 21.51 14.21 -19.50
N ARG A 395 20.39 13.52 -19.44
CA ARG A 395 20.03 12.43 -20.37
C ARG A 395 19.48 12.89 -21.73
N GLY A 396 19.07 14.15 -21.85
CA GLY A 396 18.59 14.74 -23.11
C GLY A 396 19.68 15.35 -24.02
N SER A 397 20.93 15.43 -23.56
CA SER A 397 22.03 16.16 -24.25
C SER A 397 23.09 15.28 -24.90
N SER A 398 23.01 13.98 -24.86
CA SER A 398 24.01 13.12 -25.54
C SER A 398 23.33 12.13 -26.48
N ALA A 399 23.56 12.34 -27.79
CA ALA A 399 23.47 11.29 -28.78
C ALA A 399 24.37 10.12 -28.34
N ARG A 400 23.84 8.90 -28.45
CA ARG A 400 24.45 7.62 -28.16
C ARG A 400 25.98 7.56 -28.26
N PRO A 401 26.66 6.93 -27.29
CA PRO A 401 27.20 5.63 -27.58
C PRO A 401 26.57 4.55 -26.67
N ASP A 402 26.42 3.39 -27.23
CA ASP A 402 26.10 2.15 -26.55
C ASP A 402 27.05 1.90 -25.38
N THR A 403 26.55 2.11 -24.17
CA THR A 403 27.18 1.54 -22.99
C THR A 403 26.06 0.89 -22.19
N PRO A 404 26.20 -0.37 -21.76
CA PRO A 404 25.12 -1.10 -21.11
C PRO A 404 24.77 -0.41 -19.81
N ALA A 405 23.46 -0.32 -19.53
CA ALA A 405 22.94 0.12 -18.25
C ALA A 405 23.55 -0.78 -17.16
N ALA A 406 24.60 -0.30 -16.53
CA ALA A 406 25.21 -0.95 -15.39
C ALA A 406 24.29 -0.78 -14.18
N ASP A 407 23.93 -1.92 -13.60
CA ASP A 407 23.77 -2.19 -12.18
C ASP A 407 22.47 -1.88 -11.45
N ALA A 408 21.30 -2.05 -12.06
CA ALA A 408 20.12 -2.41 -11.27
C ALA A 408 20.13 -3.94 -11.08
N VAL A 409 20.47 -4.40 -9.87
CA VAL A 409 20.38 -5.83 -9.51
C VAL A 409 18.99 -6.36 -9.87
N ARG A 410 18.95 -7.47 -10.59
CA ARG A 410 17.70 -8.07 -11.07
C ARG A 410 17.54 -9.48 -10.53
N ILE A 411 16.32 -9.79 -10.10
CA ILE A 411 15.93 -11.16 -9.76
C ILE A 411 14.54 -11.43 -10.34
N ARG A 412 14.35 -12.66 -10.86
CA ARG A 412 13.09 -13.10 -11.46
C ARG A 412 12.73 -14.49 -10.97
N THR A 413 11.56 -14.98 -11.30
CA THR A 413 11.21 -16.37 -11.05
C THR A 413 12.21 -17.30 -11.75
N ALA A 414 12.74 -18.27 -10.99
CA ALA A 414 13.69 -19.24 -11.53
C ALA A 414 13.06 -20.05 -12.68
N PRO A 415 13.72 -20.16 -13.84
CA PRO A 415 13.18 -20.91 -15.00
C PRO A 415 12.74 -22.33 -14.65
N VAL A 416 13.51 -23.02 -13.80
CA VAL A 416 13.19 -24.36 -13.34
C VAL A 416 11.89 -24.41 -12.51
N ALA A 417 11.62 -23.37 -11.71
CA ALA A 417 10.37 -23.30 -10.93
C ALA A 417 9.15 -23.10 -11.84
N ALA A 418 9.27 -22.28 -12.88
CA ALA A 418 8.23 -22.11 -13.92
C ALA A 418 7.98 -23.42 -14.69
N ALA A 419 9.03 -24.12 -15.09
CA ALA A 419 8.92 -25.41 -15.77
C ALA A 419 8.25 -26.48 -14.88
N LEU A 420 8.61 -26.55 -13.60
CA LEU A 420 7.99 -27.45 -12.62
C LEU A 420 6.51 -27.13 -12.42
N ALA A 421 6.14 -25.83 -12.40
CA ALA A 421 4.75 -25.41 -12.31
C ALA A 421 3.94 -25.91 -13.53
N GLY A 422 4.46 -25.75 -14.75
CA GLY A 422 3.85 -26.25 -15.98
C GLY A 422 3.70 -27.79 -15.99
N ALA A 423 4.75 -28.51 -15.60
CA ALA A 423 4.73 -29.97 -15.54
C ALA A 423 3.74 -30.54 -14.51
N LEU A 424 3.58 -29.87 -13.36
CA LEU A 424 2.57 -30.23 -12.36
C LEU A 424 1.16 -29.90 -12.85
N ALA A 425 0.97 -28.72 -13.46
CA ALA A 425 -0.33 -28.31 -14.01
C ALA A 425 -0.81 -29.28 -15.10
N ALA A 426 0.07 -29.77 -15.97
CA ALA A 426 -0.24 -30.79 -16.98
C ALA A 426 -0.75 -32.11 -16.38
N GLN A 427 -0.44 -32.40 -15.12
CA GLN A 427 -0.93 -33.54 -14.36
C GLN A 427 -2.14 -33.25 -13.48
N GLY A 428 -2.64 -32.01 -13.54
CA GLY A 428 -3.75 -31.53 -12.72
C GLY A 428 -3.35 -31.20 -11.27
N HIS A 429 -2.07 -30.94 -11.02
CA HIS A 429 -1.53 -30.54 -9.72
C HIS A 429 -1.12 -29.06 -9.73
N ALA A 430 -1.06 -28.43 -8.57
CA ALA A 430 -0.62 -27.05 -8.42
C ALA A 430 0.71 -26.98 -7.66
N LEU A 431 1.68 -26.22 -8.21
CA LEU A 431 2.94 -25.92 -7.48
C LEU A 431 2.68 -24.90 -6.37
N ARG A 432 3.15 -25.18 -5.17
CA ARG A 432 3.14 -24.26 -4.03
C ARG A 432 4.50 -23.65 -3.73
N ALA A 433 5.56 -24.44 -3.80
CA ALA A 433 6.92 -23.98 -3.55
C ALA A 433 7.95 -24.94 -4.15
N VAL A 434 9.06 -24.37 -4.57
CA VAL A 434 10.31 -25.10 -4.81
C VAL A 434 11.31 -24.70 -3.74
N LEU A 435 12.01 -25.67 -3.18
CA LEU A 435 12.99 -25.47 -2.11
C LEU A 435 14.35 -25.98 -2.60
N PRO A 436 15.21 -25.10 -3.15
CA PRO A 436 16.51 -25.51 -3.67
C PRO A 436 17.42 -26.01 -2.57
N ARG A 437 18.12 -27.11 -2.84
CA ARG A 437 19.10 -27.75 -1.94
C ARG A 437 20.52 -27.55 -2.45
N SER A 438 20.66 -27.62 -3.75
CA SER A 438 21.89 -27.39 -4.52
C SER A 438 21.49 -27.01 -5.96
N ALA A 439 22.44 -26.70 -6.82
CA ALA A 439 22.22 -26.54 -8.26
C ALA A 439 21.58 -27.78 -8.91
N GLU A 440 21.79 -28.96 -8.33
CA GLU A 440 21.39 -30.25 -8.89
C GLU A 440 20.13 -30.84 -8.23
N ARG A 441 19.64 -30.24 -7.12
CA ARG A 441 18.51 -30.81 -6.37
C ARG A 441 17.56 -29.80 -5.82
N LEU A 442 16.27 -30.00 -6.10
CA LEU A 442 15.15 -29.23 -5.60
C LEU A 442 14.15 -30.12 -4.89
N LEU A 443 13.58 -29.65 -3.79
CA LEU A 443 12.38 -30.24 -3.21
C LEU A 443 11.17 -29.48 -3.74
N VAL A 444 10.14 -30.20 -4.12
CA VAL A 444 8.92 -29.66 -4.70
C VAL A 444 7.77 -29.88 -3.72
N VAL A 445 6.99 -28.84 -3.50
CA VAL A 445 5.77 -28.88 -2.69
C VAL A 445 4.62 -28.37 -3.55
N GLY A 446 3.58 -29.15 -3.64
CA GLY A 446 2.39 -28.84 -4.44
C GLY A 446 1.12 -29.30 -3.74
N THR A 447 0.03 -29.24 -4.49
CA THR A 447 -1.26 -29.84 -4.15
C THR A 447 -1.80 -30.61 -5.35
N ASP A 448 -2.50 -31.70 -5.09
CA ASP A 448 -3.24 -32.42 -6.11
C ASP A 448 -4.56 -31.71 -6.46
N ARG A 449 -5.40 -32.36 -7.28
CA ARG A 449 -6.70 -31.83 -7.75
C ARG A 449 -7.70 -31.64 -6.62
N ASP A 450 -7.58 -32.40 -5.55
CA ASP A 450 -8.46 -32.40 -4.38
C ASP A 450 -7.93 -31.45 -3.28
N GLY A 451 -6.78 -30.79 -3.54
CA GLY A 451 -6.13 -29.86 -2.61
C GLY A 451 -5.23 -30.55 -1.57
N ALA A 452 -5.06 -31.88 -1.64
CA ALA A 452 -4.17 -32.60 -0.74
C ALA A 452 -2.69 -32.28 -1.02
N VAL A 453 -1.87 -32.29 0.02
CA VAL A 453 -0.45 -31.93 -0.06
C VAL A 453 0.31 -32.97 -0.86
N LEU A 454 1.05 -32.51 -1.88
CA LEU A 454 1.91 -33.31 -2.72
C LEU A 454 3.36 -32.88 -2.54
N ALA A 455 4.23 -33.80 -2.19
CA ALA A 455 5.68 -33.57 -2.18
C ALA A 455 6.36 -34.20 -3.38
N GLY A 456 7.53 -33.70 -3.73
CA GLY A 456 8.35 -34.27 -4.79
C GLY A 456 9.81 -33.85 -4.67
N ARG A 457 10.64 -34.49 -5.48
CA ARG A 457 12.05 -34.19 -5.63
C ARG A 457 12.39 -34.11 -7.11
N TRP A 458 13.04 -33.03 -7.47
CA TRP A 458 13.65 -32.88 -8.78
C TRP A 458 15.17 -32.98 -8.64
N ASP A 459 15.78 -33.84 -9.46
CA ASP A 459 17.22 -34.01 -9.57
C ASP A 459 17.64 -33.68 -11.02
N ALA A 460 18.76 -32.93 -11.18
CA ALA A 460 19.33 -32.60 -12.49
C ALA A 460 19.92 -33.85 -13.16
N GLY A 461 19.89 -33.88 -14.49
CA GLY A 461 20.38 -35.00 -15.31
C GLY A 461 19.29 -35.86 -15.96
N PRO A 462 19.66 -36.80 -16.84
CA PRO A 462 18.67 -37.62 -17.52
C PRO A 462 17.89 -38.48 -16.51
N ALA A 463 16.61 -38.70 -16.81
CA ALA A 463 15.74 -39.56 -16.02
C ALA A 463 16.26 -41.01 -16.04
N THR A 464 17.18 -41.31 -15.15
CA THR A 464 17.61 -42.69 -14.96
C THR A 464 16.54 -43.43 -14.13
N ALA A 465 16.15 -44.63 -14.59
CA ALA A 465 15.29 -45.52 -13.82
C ALA A 465 15.87 -45.69 -12.39
N PRO A 466 15.03 -45.81 -11.35
CA PRO A 466 15.50 -45.96 -9.98
C PRO A 466 16.47 -47.14 -9.89
N GLY A 467 17.72 -46.85 -9.44
CA GLY A 467 18.75 -47.86 -9.23
C GLY A 467 18.20 -48.95 -8.33
N ARG A 468 18.40 -50.19 -8.70
CA ARG A 468 18.09 -51.38 -7.89
C ARG A 468 18.86 -51.33 -6.58
N GLY A 469 18.22 -50.78 -5.56
CA GLY A 469 18.82 -50.66 -4.22
C GLY A 469 17.76 -50.31 -3.16
N ALA A 470 17.22 -51.35 -2.61
CA ALA A 470 16.45 -51.50 -1.38
C ALA A 470 15.01 -51.98 -1.63
N GLY A 471 14.81 -53.27 -1.36
CA GLY A 471 13.55 -53.96 -1.50
C GLY A 471 12.50 -53.47 -0.53
N ALA A 472 11.33 -53.38 -1.07
CA ALA A 472 10.05 -53.82 -0.52
C ALA A 472 9.03 -53.71 -1.63
N ARG A 473 8.73 -54.82 -2.30
CA ARG A 473 7.53 -54.93 -3.10
C ARG A 473 6.35 -54.93 -2.13
N THR A 474 5.53 -53.92 -2.21
CA THR A 474 4.16 -53.99 -1.73
C THR A 474 3.27 -54.04 -2.94
N ASP A 475 2.69 -55.22 -3.14
CA ASP A 475 1.71 -55.49 -4.20
C ASP A 475 0.47 -54.62 -3.96
N GLY A 476 0.01 -53.94 -5.04
CA GLY A 476 -1.36 -53.51 -5.15
C GLY A 476 -1.70 -52.02 -5.28
N ASP A 477 -0.75 -51.11 -5.48
CA ASP A 477 -1.10 -49.68 -5.63
C ASP A 477 -0.77 -49.17 -7.04
N PRO A 478 -1.79 -48.85 -7.90
CA PRO A 478 -1.59 -48.33 -9.26
C PRO A 478 -1.00 -46.93 -9.28
N ALA A 479 -0.99 -46.16 -8.13
CA ALA A 479 -0.40 -44.85 -8.04
C ALA A 479 1.14 -44.88 -7.89
N ALA A 480 1.72 -45.99 -7.43
CA ALA A 480 3.18 -46.17 -7.30
C ALA A 480 3.92 -46.40 -8.63
N ALA A 481 3.20 -46.47 -9.74
CA ALA A 481 3.74 -46.93 -11.03
C ALA A 481 4.17 -45.79 -11.98
N ARG A 482 4.06 -44.53 -11.62
CA ARG A 482 4.53 -43.44 -12.48
C ARG A 482 5.98 -43.12 -12.19
N GLY A 483 6.85 -43.44 -13.15
CA GLY A 483 8.27 -43.10 -13.11
C GLY A 483 8.51 -41.62 -13.04
N PRO A 484 9.79 -41.20 -12.79
CA PRO A 484 10.14 -39.79 -12.77
C PRO A 484 9.79 -39.06 -14.07
N VAL A 485 9.21 -37.87 -13.97
CA VAL A 485 8.81 -37.05 -15.14
C VAL A 485 9.97 -36.16 -15.54
N PRO A 486 10.42 -36.17 -16.81
CA PRO A 486 11.46 -35.27 -17.31
C PRO A 486 10.98 -33.82 -17.29
N VAL A 487 11.74 -32.91 -16.64
CA VAL A 487 11.42 -31.48 -16.54
C VAL A 487 12.70 -30.67 -16.49
N ALA A 488 12.88 -29.72 -17.40
CA ALA A 488 13.96 -28.72 -17.37
C ALA A 488 15.37 -29.31 -17.17
N GLY A 489 15.73 -30.34 -17.94
CA GLY A 489 17.07 -30.96 -17.86
C GLY A 489 17.27 -31.85 -16.63
N GLY A 490 16.21 -32.22 -15.94
CA GLY A 490 16.22 -33.12 -14.79
C GLY A 490 14.98 -33.99 -14.73
N ALA A 491 14.79 -34.71 -13.64
CA ALA A 491 13.70 -35.64 -13.39
C ALA A 491 12.96 -35.31 -12.09
N LEU A 492 11.63 -35.15 -12.18
CA LEU A 492 10.74 -34.93 -11.06
C LEU A 492 10.11 -36.25 -10.59
N ALA A 493 10.41 -36.66 -9.37
CA ALA A 493 9.77 -37.79 -8.70
C ALA A 493 8.77 -37.27 -7.65
N LEU A 494 7.50 -37.60 -7.79
CA LEU A 494 6.44 -37.24 -6.86
C LEU A 494 6.30 -38.27 -5.74
N GLN A 495 5.87 -37.83 -4.58
CA GLN A 495 5.66 -38.59 -3.35
C GLN A 495 4.23 -38.36 -2.85
N PRO A 496 3.24 -39.04 -3.41
CA PRO A 496 1.84 -38.91 -2.99
C PRO A 496 1.65 -39.53 -1.58
N ASP A 497 0.61 -39.13 -0.88
CA ASP A 497 0.11 -39.72 0.36
C ASP A 497 1.18 -39.88 1.46
N GLY A 498 2.16 -38.99 1.47
CA GLY A 498 3.24 -39.06 2.44
C GLY A 498 4.27 -40.17 2.19
N ALA A 499 4.30 -40.76 1.00
CA ALA A 499 5.26 -41.81 0.63
C ALA A 499 6.68 -41.27 0.58
N ASP A 500 7.38 -41.31 1.72
CA ASP A 500 8.75 -40.85 1.88
C ASP A 500 9.62 -41.89 2.61
N PRO A 501 10.59 -42.51 1.93
CA PRO A 501 11.43 -43.55 2.55
C PRO A 501 12.27 -43.07 3.73
N ARG A 502 12.46 -41.75 3.85
CA ARG A 502 13.22 -41.12 4.93
C ARG A 502 12.37 -40.66 6.11
N LEU A 503 11.06 -40.80 5.99
CA LEU A 503 10.09 -40.45 7.04
C LEU A 503 9.21 -41.65 7.33
N PRO A 504 9.78 -42.73 7.95
CA PRO A 504 9.03 -43.94 8.27
C PRO A 504 7.82 -43.56 9.13
N GLY A 505 6.68 -44.14 8.86
CA GLY A 505 5.44 -43.86 9.57
C GLY A 505 4.59 -42.70 9.03
N LEU A 506 5.10 -41.81 8.13
CA LEU A 506 4.30 -40.74 7.57
C LEU A 506 3.15 -41.31 6.70
N ALA A 507 3.47 -42.14 5.72
CA ALA A 507 2.45 -42.77 4.87
C ALA A 507 1.50 -43.70 5.66
N ALA A 508 1.99 -44.38 6.69
CA ALA A 508 1.14 -45.20 7.54
C ALA A 508 0.07 -44.38 8.29
N ARG A 509 0.44 -43.20 8.81
CA ARG A 509 -0.52 -42.26 9.43
C ARG A 509 -1.55 -41.74 8.45
N VAL A 510 -1.13 -41.35 7.24
CA VAL A 510 -2.06 -40.91 6.19
C VAL A 510 -3.04 -42.04 5.82
N ARG A 511 -2.57 -43.26 5.61
CA ARG A 511 -3.46 -44.43 5.39
C ARG A 511 -4.38 -44.73 6.57
N GLY A 512 -3.96 -44.40 7.80
CA GLY A 512 -4.77 -44.50 9.02
C GLY A 512 -5.80 -43.37 9.19
N GLY A 513 -6.01 -42.53 8.16
CA GLY A 513 -7.03 -41.48 8.13
C GLY A 513 -6.52 -40.10 8.59
N ALA A 514 -5.23 -39.92 8.85
CA ALA A 514 -4.68 -38.61 9.13
C ALA A 514 -4.55 -37.75 7.86
N THR A 515 -4.89 -36.48 7.94
CA THR A 515 -4.77 -35.54 6.83
C THR A 515 -3.34 -34.98 6.75
N LEU A 516 -2.68 -35.08 5.60
CA LEU A 516 -1.36 -34.53 5.37
C LEU A 516 -1.45 -33.00 5.25
N VAL A 517 -0.85 -32.28 6.19
CA VAL A 517 -0.87 -30.79 6.26
C VAL A 517 0.35 -30.18 5.58
N ALA A 518 1.52 -30.80 5.76
CA ALA A 518 2.76 -30.36 5.14
C ALA A 518 3.68 -31.55 4.88
N HIS A 519 4.40 -31.53 3.74
CA HIS A 519 5.42 -32.52 3.45
C HIS A 519 6.61 -31.86 2.73
N ARG A 520 7.79 -32.00 3.33
CA ARG A 520 9.08 -31.60 2.76
C ARG A 520 9.90 -32.87 2.55
N SER A 521 9.96 -33.36 1.30
CA SER A 521 10.59 -34.62 0.93
C SER A 521 11.93 -34.87 1.66
N GLY A 522 12.05 -36.01 2.30
CA GLY A 522 13.21 -36.46 3.03
C GLY A 522 13.59 -35.61 4.25
N ARG A 523 12.73 -34.75 4.75
CA ARG A 523 13.01 -33.88 5.89
C ARG A 523 11.97 -33.96 7.01
N ARG A 524 10.73 -33.61 6.71
CA ARG A 524 9.64 -33.64 7.67
C ARG A 524 8.28 -33.71 6.98
N GLY A 525 7.33 -34.32 7.62
CA GLY A 525 5.91 -34.27 7.31
C GLY A 525 5.11 -33.84 8.53
N VAL A 526 3.97 -33.20 8.34
CA VAL A 526 3.02 -32.87 9.38
C VAL A 526 1.67 -33.42 8.98
N VAL A 527 1.05 -34.20 9.84
CA VAL A 527 -0.31 -34.70 9.69
C VAL A 527 -1.21 -34.18 10.79
N ARG A 528 -2.47 -33.99 10.45
CA ARG A 528 -3.54 -33.78 11.43
C ARG A 528 -4.28 -35.09 11.60
N ASP A 529 -4.24 -35.62 12.81
CA ASP A 529 -4.93 -36.85 13.14
C ASP A 529 -6.45 -36.65 13.27
N PRO A 530 -7.26 -37.72 13.11
CA PRO A 530 -8.73 -37.61 13.26
C PRO A 530 -9.19 -37.06 14.63
N SER A 531 -8.39 -37.24 15.67
CA SER A 531 -8.59 -36.65 17.01
C SER A 531 -8.43 -35.13 17.07
N GLY A 532 -7.93 -34.50 15.97
CA GLY A 532 -7.64 -33.08 15.90
C GLY A 532 -6.23 -32.69 16.34
N THR A 533 -5.41 -33.64 16.81
CA THR A 533 -4.00 -33.43 17.18
C THR A 533 -3.12 -33.33 15.93
N TYR A 534 -1.91 -32.78 16.07
CA TYR A 534 -0.94 -32.67 14.99
C TYR A 534 0.30 -33.51 15.30
N THR A 535 0.68 -34.37 14.36
CA THR A 535 1.91 -35.12 14.46
C THR A 535 2.94 -34.65 13.44
N LYS A 536 4.07 -34.16 13.92
CA LYS A 536 5.25 -33.84 13.13
C LYS A 536 6.13 -35.06 13.02
N VAL A 537 6.32 -35.58 11.81
CA VAL A 537 7.21 -36.74 11.53
C VAL A 537 8.51 -36.20 10.96
N THR A 538 9.63 -36.59 11.53
CA THR A 538 10.99 -36.23 11.14
C THR A 538 11.80 -37.48 10.84
N ARG A 539 13.06 -37.33 10.45
CA ARG A 539 13.98 -38.46 10.44
C ARG A 539 14.27 -38.89 11.87
N PRO A 540 14.43 -40.19 12.14
CA PRO A 540 14.90 -40.66 13.43
C PRO A 540 16.18 -39.91 13.87
N GLY A 541 16.24 -39.53 15.14
CA GLY A 541 17.36 -38.78 15.73
C GLY A 541 17.47 -37.33 15.23
N ARG A 542 16.38 -36.74 14.65
CA ARG A 542 16.29 -35.33 14.21
C ARG A 542 15.01 -34.67 14.74
N GLU A 543 14.57 -35.06 15.92
CA GLU A 543 13.43 -34.45 16.58
C GLU A 543 13.70 -32.96 16.89
N PRO A 544 12.68 -32.13 16.87
CA PRO A 544 12.79 -30.72 17.24
C PRO A 544 13.35 -30.56 18.65
N ALA A 545 14.20 -29.55 18.85
CA ALA A 545 14.64 -29.16 20.19
C ALA A 545 13.44 -28.71 21.02
N ASP A 546 13.50 -29.01 22.32
CA ASP A 546 12.51 -28.51 23.27
C ASP A 546 12.87 -27.05 23.64
N VAL A 547 12.06 -26.12 23.24
CA VAL A 547 12.27 -24.69 23.52
C VAL A 547 11.20 -24.23 24.51
N SER A 548 11.66 -23.84 25.68
CA SER A 548 10.77 -23.30 26.72
C SER A 548 10.32 -21.89 26.36
N VAL A 549 9.01 -21.71 26.18
CA VAL A 549 8.39 -20.41 25.94
C VAL A 549 7.61 -19.99 27.19
N PRO A 550 7.86 -18.79 27.73
CA PRO A 550 7.08 -18.33 28.88
C PRO A 550 5.59 -18.27 28.52
N PRO A 551 4.68 -18.84 29.34
CA PRO A 551 3.24 -18.79 29.06
C PRO A 551 2.68 -17.37 28.94
N ALA A 552 3.32 -16.40 29.60
CA ALA A 552 2.96 -14.98 29.50
C ALA A 552 3.39 -14.34 28.17
N ALA A 553 4.28 -15.00 27.38
CA ALA A 553 4.70 -14.53 26.06
C ALA A 553 3.73 -15.03 24.98
N PHE A 554 3.71 -16.35 24.78
CA PHE A 554 2.87 -17.02 23.80
C PHE A 554 2.37 -18.36 24.32
N ALA A 555 1.16 -18.75 23.92
CA ALA A 555 0.73 -20.12 24.05
C ALA A 555 1.49 -21.01 23.05
N THR A 556 1.95 -22.19 23.47
CA THR A 556 2.56 -23.17 22.57
C THR A 556 1.78 -24.47 22.59
N PRO A 557 1.82 -25.28 21.49
CA PRO A 557 1.16 -26.59 21.49
C PRO A 557 1.69 -27.48 22.60
N GLU A 558 0.80 -28.02 23.39
CA GLU A 558 1.16 -29.05 24.39
C GLU A 558 1.63 -30.30 23.70
N VAL A 559 2.81 -30.81 24.06
CA VAL A 559 3.35 -32.09 23.56
C VAL A 559 2.65 -33.22 24.27
N LEU A 560 1.90 -34.02 23.51
CA LEU A 560 1.12 -35.14 24.03
C LEU A 560 1.87 -36.48 23.96
N ASP A 561 2.71 -36.62 22.90
CA ASP A 561 3.49 -37.87 22.71
C ASP A 561 4.76 -37.52 21.89
N ARG A 562 5.82 -38.27 22.19
CA ARG A 562 7.12 -38.09 21.52
C ARG A 562 7.79 -39.48 21.38
N GLY A 563 8.24 -39.76 20.17
CA GLY A 563 9.00 -40.98 19.87
C GLY A 563 10.11 -40.73 18.87
N ASP A 564 10.82 -41.81 18.52
CA ASP A 564 11.88 -41.75 17.53
C ASP A 564 11.32 -41.32 16.16
N GLY A 565 11.67 -40.12 15.74
CA GLY A 565 11.24 -39.52 14.47
C GLY A 565 9.84 -38.93 14.49
N PHE A 566 9.18 -38.68 15.62
CA PHE A 566 7.92 -37.95 15.65
C PHE A 566 7.65 -37.23 16.99
N VAL A 567 6.83 -36.18 16.87
CA VAL A 567 6.25 -35.45 18.01
C VAL A 567 4.79 -35.20 17.71
N THR A 568 3.89 -35.59 18.63
CA THR A 568 2.44 -35.30 18.56
C THR A 568 2.11 -34.22 19.58
N ALA A 569 1.37 -33.21 19.12
CA ALA A 569 0.99 -32.06 19.93
C ALA A 569 -0.50 -31.72 19.80
N ALA A 570 -1.06 -31.11 20.83
CA ALA A 570 -2.41 -30.57 20.81
C ALA A 570 -2.55 -29.44 19.82
N ALA A 571 -3.74 -29.29 19.24
CA ALA A 571 -4.06 -28.13 18.41
C ALA A 571 -4.18 -26.87 19.29
N LEU A 572 -3.60 -25.76 18.85
CA LEU A 572 -3.90 -24.46 19.44
C LEU A 572 -5.19 -23.88 18.83
N PRO A 573 -6.03 -23.24 19.66
CA PRO A 573 -7.23 -22.58 19.17
C PRO A 573 -6.88 -21.29 18.42
N GLY A 574 -7.78 -20.87 17.52
CA GLY A 574 -7.70 -19.60 16.82
C GLY A 574 -7.40 -19.73 15.32
N ARG A 575 -7.28 -18.57 14.68
CA ARG A 575 -6.92 -18.42 13.26
C ARG A 575 -5.52 -17.86 13.14
N THR A 576 -4.79 -18.25 12.12
CA THR A 576 -3.48 -17.63 11.87
C THR A 576 -3.63 -16.14 11.58
N LEU A 577 -2.64 -15.33 11.95
CA LEU A 577 -2.61 -13.90 11.58
C LEU A 577 -2.68 -13.74 10.04
N HIS A 578 -2.14 -14.72 9.29
CA HIS A 578 -2.26 -14.78 7.85
C HIS A 578 -3.72 -14.88 7.36
N GLU A 579 -4.52 -15.75 7.98
CA GLU A 579 -5.95 -15.92 7.64
C GLU A 579 -6.76 -14.68 8.01
N LEU A 580 -6.44 -14.04 9.14
CA LEU A 580 -7.07 -12.78 9.52
C LEU A 580 -6.73 -11.64 8.54
N LEU A 581 -5.48 -11.55 8.08
CA LEU A 581 -5.06 -10.57 7.07
C LEU A 581 -5.75 -10.80 5.72
N ARG A 582 -5.90 -12.07 5.32
CA ARG A 582 -6.50 -12.47 4.06
C ARG A 582 -8.01 -12.23 4.00
N ASP A 583 -8.68 -12.34 5.13
CA ASP A 583 -10.14 -12.22 5.25
C ASP A 583 -10.55 -10.74 5.32
N PRO A 584 -11.14 -10.16 4.25
CA PRO A 584 -11.55 -8.77 4.24
C PRO A 584 -12.63 -8.45 5.29
N GLY A 585 -13.38 -9.45 5.76
CA GLY A 585 -14.39 -9.32 6.81
C GLY A 585 -13.81 -9.20 8.22
N THR A 586 -12.51 -9.47 8.42
CA THR A 586 -11.90 -9.29 9.75
C THR A 586 -11.84 -7.80 10.11
N PRO A 587 -12.47 -7.35 11.22
CA PRO A 587 -12.46 -5.95 11.62
C PRO A 587 -11.05 -5.42 11.90
N GLY A 588 -10.80 -4.15 11.57
CA GLY A 588 -9.51 -3.51 11.83
C GLY A 588 -9.10 -3.56 13.30
N GLY A 589 -10.04 -3.39 14.25
CA GLY A 589 -9.80 -3.50 15.69
C GLY A 589 -9.29 -4.88 16.15
N VAL A 590 -9.70 -5.96 15.46
CA VAL A 590 -9.17 -7.32 15.72
C VAL A 590 -7.72 -7.41 15.28
N LEU A 591 -7.34 -6.83 14.14
CA LEU A 591 -5.95 -6.79 13.68
C LEU A 591 -5.07 -5.93 14.58
N ASP A 592 -5.59 -4.81 15.10
CA ASP A 592 -4.87 -3.99 16.07
C ASP A 592 -4.64 -4.74 17.38
N GLY A 593 -5.68 -5.41 17.89
CA GLY A 593 -5.59 -6.25 19.08
C GLY A 593 -4.56 -7.38 18.90
N ALA A 594 -4.64 -8.08 17.77
CA ALA A 594 -3.71 -9.15 17.40
C ALA A 594 -2.27 -8.62 17.26
N GLY A 595 -2.07 -7.51 16.54
CA GLY A 595 -0.76 -6.91 16.38
C GLY A 595 -0.13 -6.51 17.72
N ARG A 596 -0.88 -5.82 18.59
CA ARG A 596 -0.40 -5.46 19.93
C ARG A 596 -0.08 -6.69 20.78
N ALA A 597 -0.92 -7.71 20.76
CA ALA A 597 -0.67 -8.95 21.49
C ALA A 597 0.57 -9.68 20.99
N VAL A 598 0.80 -9.71 19.67
CA VAL A 598 2.01 -10.27 19.05
C VAL A 598 3.25 -9.49 19.48
N GLY A 599 3.24 -8.16 19.40
CA GLY A 599 4.37 -7.32 19.80
C GLY A 599 4.73 -7.50 21.28
N CYS A 600 3.72 -7.47 22.16
CA CYS A 600 3.88 -7.71 23.59
C CYS A 600 4.42 -9.14 23.89
N GLY A 601 3.88 -10.14 23.20
CA GLY A 601 4.34 -11.52 23.29
C GLY A 601 5.79 -11.68 22.84
N LEU A 602 6.16 -11.05 21.70
CA LEU A 602 7.54 -11.08 21.19
C LEU A 602 8.53 -10.47 22.19
N ARG A 603 8.17 -9.33 22.79
CA ARG A 603 9.02 -8.71 23.82
C ARG A 603 9.26 -9.64 25.01
N ARG A 604 8.19 -10.24 25.55
CA ARG A 604 8.28 -11.19 26.67
C ARG A 604 9.02 -12.48 26.29
N PHE A 605 8.90 -12.93 25.04
CA PHE A 605 9.64 -14.07 24.52
C PHE A 605 11.14 -13.79 24.49
N GLN A 606 11.54 -12.59 24.10
CA GLN A 606 12.94 -12.15 24.08
C GLN A 606 13.53 -11.91 25.46
N ASP A 607 12.68 -11.62 26.46
CA ASP A 607 13.12 -11.48 27.87
C ASP A 607 13.40 -12.85 28.54
N ALA A 608 12.98 -13.95 27.90
CA ALA A 608 13.23 -15.29 28.43
C ALA A 608 14.72 -15.70 28.34
N PRO A 609 15.24 -16.43 29.34
CA PRO A 609 16.61 -16.89 29.30
C PRO A 609 16.84 -17.93 28.20
N PRO A 610 17.80 -17.70 27.29
CA PRO A 610 18.02 -18.56 26.13
C PRO A 610 18.91 -19.75 26.45
N HIS A 611 18.41 -20.73 27.25
CA HIS A 611 19.21 -21.87 27.69
C HIS A 611 19.50 -22.85 26.55
N GLY A 612 20.76 -23.19 26.36
CA GLY A 612 21.23 -24.31 25.52
C GLY A 612 21.07 -24.12 24.01
N LEU A 613 20.65 -22.92 23.54
CA LEU A 613 20.49 -22.65 22.13
C LEU A 613 21.74 -22.09 21.47
N ALA A 614 21.94 -22.41 20.18
CA ALA A 614 23.07 -21.92 19.40
C ALA A 614 22.96 -20.42 19.13
N GLY A 615 24.10 -19.72 19.05
CA GLY A 615 24.17 -18.34 18.64
C GLY A 615 23.93 -18.17 17.11
N HIS A 616 23.24 -17.10 16.69
CA HIS A 616 23.04 -16.73 15.31
C HIS A 616 23.27 -15.21 15.11
N GLY A 617 24.53 -14.84 14.88
CA GLY A 617 24.94 -13.45 14.66
C GLY A 617 24.76 -13.00 13.21
N ALA A 618 25.22 -11.78 12.93
CA ALA A 618 25.14 -11.15 11.61
C ALA A 618 25.81 -11.99 10.51
N ASP A 619 26.99 -12.57 10.78
CA ASP A 619 27.69 -13.44 9.81
C ASP A 619 26.90 -14.71 9.48
N ALA A 620 26.23 -15.31 10.48
CA ALA A 620 25.40 -16.49 10.26
C ALA A 620 24.16 -16.16 9.42
N GLU A 621 23.52 -14.99 9.63
CA GLU A 621 22.40 -14.53 8.81
C GLU A 621 22.88 -14.17 7.40
N LEU A 622 24.01 -13.47 7.25
CA LEU A 622 24.61 -13.17 5.95
C LEU A 622 24.90 -14.45 5.15
N ALA A 623 25.40 -15.51 5.80
CA ALA A 623 25.61 -16.81 5.17
C ALA A 623 24.29 -17.42 4.65
N VAL A 624 23.18 -17.21 5.33
CA VAL A 624 21.85 -17.63 4.86
C VAL A 624 21.47 -16.85 3.61
N VAL A 625 21.62 -15.52 3.61
CA VAL A 625 21.36 -14.67 2.45
C VAL A 625 22.23 -15.09 1.26
N ALA A 626 23.54 -15.20 1.46
CA ALA A 626 24.50 -15.59 0.42
C ALA A 626 24.15 -16.95 -0.20
N ARG A 627 23.76 -17.92 0.63
CA ARG A 627 23.31 -19.22 0.16
C ARG A 627 22.08 -19.14 -0.74
N TRP A 628 21.05 -18.37 -0.35
CA TRP A 628 19.83 -18.24 -1.14
C TRP A 628 20.09 -17.53 -2.47
N TRP A 629 20.91 -16.46 -2.48
CA TRP A 629 21.29 -15.74 -3.69
C TRP A 629 22.18 -16.58 -4.60
N GLY A 630 23.12 -17.36 -4.05
CA GLY A 630 23.91 -18.32 -4.81
C GLY A 630 23.04 -19.41 -5.46
N LEU A 631 22.02 -19.91 -4.79
CA LEU A 631 21.04 -20.84 -5.35
C LEU A 631 20.18 -20.18 -6.43
N ALA A 632 19.75 -18.93 -6.23
CA ALA A 632 19.01 -18.17 -7.23
C ALA A 632 19.84 -17.98 -8.50
N ALA A 633 21.11 -17.64 -8.38
CA ALA A 633 22.06 -17.54 -9.51
C ALA A 633 22.27 -18.89 -10.20
N ALA A 634 22.51 -19.96 -9.44
CA ALA A 634 22.71 -21.29 -9.98
C ALA A 634 21.52 -21.83 -10.79
N HIS A 635 20.31 -21.34 -10.49
CA HIS A 635 19.08 -21.69 -11.20
C HIS A 635 18.60 -20.60 -12.18
N GLY A 636 19.45 -19.62 -12.53
CA GLY A 636 19.18 -18.60 -13.55
C GLY A 636 18.10 -17.56 -13.16
N ALA A 637 17.79 -17.43 -11.87
CA ALA A 637 16.88 -16.41 -11.38
C ALA A 637 17.53 -15.02 -11.33
N THR A 638 18.84 -14.96 -11.19
CA THR A 638 19.66 -13.75 -11.18
C THR A 638 21.05 -14.06 -11.76
N THR A 639 21.91 -13.05 -11.92
CA THR A 639 23.31 -13.29 -12.28
C THR A 639 24.20 -13.50 -11.03
N PRO A 640 25.35 -14.18 -11.13
CA PRO A 640 26.32 -14.26 -10.02
C PRO A 640 26.78 -12.88 -9.54
N ALA A 641 27.00 -11.94 -10.45
CA ALA A 641 27.41 -10.58 -10.13
C ALA A 641 26.35 -9.82 -9.30
N ASP A 642 25.07 -9.96 -9.66
CA ASP A 642 23.95 -9.40 -8.92
C ASP A 642 23.83 -10.04 -7.54
N ALA A 643 23.96 -11.36 -7.45
CA ALA A 643 23.93 -12.07 -6.19
C ALA A 643 25.02 -11.56 -5.23
N ASP A 644 26.25 -11.42 -5.72
CA ASP A 644 27.38 -10.87 -4.96
C ASP A 644 27.16 -9.41 -4.55
N ALA A 645 26.57 -8.60 -5.41
CA ALA A 645 26.26 -7.19 -5.11
C ALA A 645 25.26 -7.07 -3.93
N VAL A 646 24.18 -7.88 -3.93
CA VAL A 646 23.23 -7.89 -2.81
C VAL A 646 23.87 -8.40 -1.53
N VAL A 647 24.67 -9.46 -1.59
CA VAL A 647 25.36 -10.00 -0.41
C VAL A 647 26.30 -8.97 0.20
N ARG A 648 27.09 -8.25 -0.64
CA ARG A 648 27.95 -7.14 -0.17
C ARG A 648 27.13 -6.04 0.49
N ARG A 649 25.97 -5.68 -0.08
CA ARG A 649 25.10 -4.64 0.46
C ARG A 649 24.50 -5.05 1.80
N VAL A 650 24.01 -6.28 1.93
CA VAL A 650 23.52 -6.82 3.21
C VAL A 650 24.63 -6.86 4.25
N ARG A 651 25.85 -7.26 3.89
CA ARG A 651 27.01 -7.22 4.78
C ARG A 651 27.22 -5.82 5.32
N ALA A 652 27.31 -4.83 4.44
CA ALA A 652 27.59 -3.44 4.84
C ALA A 652 26.57 -2.90 5.86
N VAL A 653 25.26 -3.19 5.69
CA VAL A 653 24.25 -2.71 6.62
C VAL A 653 24.23 -3.51 7.94
N LEU A 654 24.53 -4.82 7.91
CA LEU A 654 24.62 -5.63 9.13
C LEU A 654 25.86 -5.27 9.95
N ASP A 655 27.01 -4.98 9.31
CA ASP A 655 28.24 -4.56 9.96
C ASP A 655 28.11 -3.17 10.60
N ALA A 656 27.27 -2.30 10.00
CA ALA A 656 26.96 -0.97 10.54
C ALA A 656 25.86 -0.97 11.60
N ALA A 657 25.17 -2.11 11.80
CA ALA A 657 24.05 -2.18 12.75
C ALA A 657 24.54 -2.02 14.20
N PRO A 658 23.84 -1.21 15.02
CA PRO A 658 24.13 -1.13 16.45
C PRO A 658 24.12 -2.50 17.13
N ALA A 659 25.13 -2.79 17.94
CA ALA A 659 25.20 -4.02 18.69
C ALA A 659 24.11 -4.06 19.79
N ALA A 660 23.54 -5.22 20.01
CA ALA A 660 22.58 -5.46 21.09
C ALA A 660 22.90 -6.76 21.83
N ARG A 661 22.42 -6.86 23.06
CA ARG A 661 22.48 -8.13 23.79
C ARG A 661 21.66 -9.19 23.05
N PRO A 662 22.25 -10.33 22.70
CA PRO A 662 21.50 -11.41 22.05
C PRO A 662 20.40 -11.96 22.97
N VAL A 663 19.26 -12.29 22.38
CA VAL A 663 18.04 -12.75 23.06
C VAL A 663 17.54 -14.05 22.44
N LEU A 664 16.60 -14.71 23.12
CA LEU A 664 15.84 -15.81 22.52
C LEU A 664 15.08 -15.32 21.28
N THR A 665 15.25 -16.02 20.16
CA THR A 665 14.75 -15.62 18.86
C THR A 665 14.18 -16.82 18.13
N HIS A 666 13.00 -16.66 17.54
CA HIS A 666 12.33 -17.69 16.73
C HIS A 666 13.02 -17.95 15.40
N ARG A 667 13.64 -16.91 14.84
CA ARG A 667 14.39 -16.87 13.57
C ARG A 667 13.56 -17.03 12.28
N ASP A 668 12.35 -17.57 12.34
CA ASP A 668 11.42 -17.68 11.19
C ASP A 668 10.02 -17.14 11.58
N LEU A 669 9.99 -16.09 12.41
CA LEU A 669 8.74 -15.50 12.89
C LEU A 669 8.00 -14.81 11.75
N HIS A 670 6.80 -15.28 11.43
CA HIS A 670 5.93 -14.68 10.43
C HIS A 670 4.44 -14.96 10.71
N ASP A 671 3.57 -14.29 9.97
CA ASP A 671 2.11 -14.31 10.15
C ASP A 671 1.44 -15.71 10.15
N LYS A 672 2.06 -16.72 9.54
CA LYS A 672 1.55 -18.12 9.54
C LYS A 672 1.97 -18.93 10.77
N GLN A 673 2.91 -18.43 11.57
CA GLN A 673 3.36 -19.06 12.80
C GLN A 673 2.62 -18.54 14.03
N LEU A 674 1.76 -17.53 13.87
CA LEU A 674 1.04 -16.85 14.91
C LEU A 674 -0.45 -17.18 14.81
N LEU A 675 -0.98 -17.90 15.83
CA LEU A 675 -2.42 -18.16 15.96
C LEU A 675 -3.05 -17.12 16.88
N VAL A 676 -4.08 -16.47 16.42
CA VAL A 676 -4.83 -15.46 17.16
C VAL A 676 -6.17 -16.06 17.58
N HIS A 677 -6.37 -16.11 18.89
CA HIS A 677 -7.64 -16.46 19.50
C HIS A 677 -8.24 -15.22 20.13
N VAL A 678 -9.46 -14.89 19.71
CA VAL A 678 -10.23 -13.76 20.25
C VAL A 678 -11.28 -14.34 21.16
N ASP A 679 -11.33 -13.87 22.39
CA ASP A 679 -12.37 -14.25 23.35
C ASP A 679 -13.60 -13.37 23.06
N ASP A 680 -14.66 -14.00 22.56
CA ASP A 680 -15.88 -13.31 22.10
C ASP A 680 -16.59 -12.57 23.24
N ASP A 681 -16.38 -12.99 24.50
CA ASP A 681 -17.01 -12.38 25.69
C ASP A 681 -16.25 -11.15 26.23
N ALA A 682 -15.04 -10.87 25.73
CA ALA A 682 -14.16 -9.84 26.28
C ALA A 682 -14.37 -8.41 25.73
N GLY A 683 -15.24 -8.24 24.72
CA GLY A 683 -15.50 -6.96 24.04
C GLY A 683 -14.40 -6.60 23.00
N PRO A 684 -14.65 -5.59 22.13
CA PRO A 684 -13.78 -5.25 21.00
C PRO A 684 -12.35 -4.94 21.43
N GLY A 685 -11.39 -5.75 20.95
CA GLY A 685 -9.96 -5.56 21.18
C GLY A 685 -9.44 -6.01 22.56
N LYS A 686 -10.28 -6.58 23.41
CA LYS A 686 -9.88 -7.22 24.67
C LYS A 686 -9.95 -8.75 24.53
N GLY A 687 -9.17 -9.47 25.31
CA GLY A 687 -9.20 -10.95 25.30
C GLY A 687 -8.47 -11.60 24.12
N VAL A 688 -7.57 -10.89 23.43
CA VAL A 688 -6.76 -11.48 22.36
C VAL A 688 -5.59 -12.24 22.95
N ARG A 689 -5.52 -13.57 22.67
CA ARG A 689 -4.39 -14.44 23.00
C ARG A 689 -3.71 -14.88 21.73
N VAL A 690 -2.37 -15.01 21.78
CA VAL A 690 -1.57 -15.43 20.63
C VAL A 690 -0.83 -16.71 20.94
N GLY A 691 -0.94 -17.67 20.03
CA GLY A 691 -0.16 -18.91 20.02
C GLY A 691 1.00 -18.81 19.04
N LEU A 692 2.11 -19.47 19.36
CA LEU A 692 3.33 -19.51 18.55
C LEU A 692 3.64 -20.95 18.11
N LEU A 693 3.91 -21.13 16.82
CA LEU A 693 4.20 -22.43 16.20
C LEU A 693 5.64 -22.49 15.69
N ASP A 694 6.12 -23.71 15.46
CA ASP A 694 7.33 -24.08 14.69
C ASP A 694 8.65 -23.47 15.21
N LEU A 695 8.98 -23.74 16.47
CA LEU A 695 10.22 -23.31 17.15
C LEU A 695 11.49 -24.08 16.71
N ASP A 696 11.43 -24.90 15.64
CA ASP A 696 12.54 -25.72 15.16
C ASP A 696 13.83 -24.94 14.84
N LEU A 697 13.71 -23.65 14.56
CA LEU A 697 14.83 -22.80 14.20
C LEU A 697 15.22 -21.82 15.32
N ALA A 698 14.66 -21.96 16.51
CA ALA A 698 14.94 -21.07 17.62
C ALA A 698 16.46 -21.00 17.94
N VAL A 699 16.96 -19.82 18.18
CA VAL A 699 18.39 -19.50 18.36
C VAL A 699 18.55 -18.34 19.34
N VAL A 700 19.79 -18.01 19.66
CA VAL A 700 20.15 -16.77 20.37
C VAL A 700 20.66 -15.76 19.35
N ALA A 701 19.93 -14.66 19.11
CA ALA A 701 20.26 -13.70 18.07
C ALA A 701 19.94 -12.24 18.49
N HIS A 702 20.22 -11.32 17.57
CA HIS A 702 19.87 -9.92 17.76
C HIS A 702 18.35 -9.73 17.91
N PRO A 703 17.85 -8.90 18.85
CA PRO A 703 16.41 -8.76 19.11
C PRO A 703 15.61 -8.27 17.90
N MET A 704 16.22 -7.51 17.00
CA MET A 704 15.54 -7.01 15.80
C MET A 704 15.35 -8.07 14.70
N LEU A 705 15.98 -9.24 14.78
CA LEU A 705 15.84 -10.28 13.74
C LEU A 705 14.38 -10.72 13.55
N ASP A 706 13.70 -11.11 14.61
CA ASP A 706 12.30 -11.58 14.55
C ASP A 706 11.33 -10.45 14.24
N LEU A 707 11.54 -9.29 14.87
CA LEU A 707 10.69 -8.11 14.63
C LEU A 707 10.76 -7.69 13.16
N ALA A 708 11.97 -7.51 12.61
CA ALA A 708 12.18 -7.16 11.21
C ALA A 708 11.60 -8.22 10.27
N ASN A 709 11.82 -9.51 10.55
CA ASN A 709 11.30 -10.60 9.74
C ASN A 709 9.78 -10.59 9.69
N LEU A 710 9.10 -10.40 10.83
CA LEU A 710 7.64 -10.31 10.89
C LEU A 710 7.11 -9.11 10.10
N LEU A 711 7.70 -7.92 10.29
CA LEU A 711 7.28 -6.70 9.60
C LEU A 711 7.46 -6.82 8.08
N VAL A 712 8.58 -7.38 7.63
CA VAL A 712 8.82 -7.64 6.19
C VAL A 712 7.86 -8.71 5.64
N HIS A 713 7.44 -9.69 6.45
CA HIS A 713 6.42 -10.64 6.04
C HIS A 713 5.04 -9.99 5.90
N LEU A 714 4.70 -8.98 6.69
CA LEU A 714 3.47 -8.20 6.51
C LEU A 714 3.51 -7.41 5.19
N GLU A 715 4.63 -6.75 4.89
CA GLU A 715 4.87 -6.12 3.57
C GLU A 715 4.72 -7.13 2.42
N LEU A 716 5.35 -8.28 2.56
CA LEU A 716 5.26 -9.36 1.58
C LEU A 716 3.81 -9.79 1.32
N ARG A 717 2.91 -9.77 2.31
CA ARG A 717 1.48 -10.07 2.09
C ARG A 717 0.81 -9.04 1.21
N ALA A 718 1.19 -7.77 1.33
CA ALA A 718 0.72 -6.72 0.43
C ALA A 718 1.24 -6.94 -1.00
N HIS A 719 2.54 -7.23 -1.20
CA HIS A 719 3.10 -7.55 -2.52
C HIS A 719 2.45 -8.78 -3.17
N GLN A 720 1.99 -9.73 -2.37
CA GLN A 720 1.27 -10.92 -2.85
C GLN A 720 -0.22 -10.67 -3.11
N GLY A 721 -0.76 -9.50 -2.80
CA GLY A 721 -2.19 -9.21 -2.88
C GLY A 721 -3.04 -10.01 -1.87
N VAL A 722 -2.43 -10.53 -0.79
CA VAL A 722 -3.14 -11.25 0.28
C VAL A 722 -3.98 -10.28 1.11
N CYS A 723 -3.49 -9.07 1.32
CA CYS A 723 -4.21 -7.97 1.95
C CYS A 723 -3.80 -6.63 1.31
N SER A 724 -4.53 -5.56 1.63
CA SER A 724 -4.14 -4.23 1.19
C SER A 724 -2.86 -3.75 1.91
N PRO A 725 -2.04 -2.87 1.28
CA PRO A 725 -0.89 -2.26 1.94
C PRO A 725 -1.24 -1.53 3.24
N ALA A 726 -2.38 -0.85 3.27
CA ALA A 726 -2.89 -0.17 4.46
C ALA A 726 -3.15 -1.17 5.61
N ARG A 727 -3.77 -2.31 5.31
CA ARG A 727 -4.03 -3.38 6.28
C ARG A 727 -2.74 -3.99 6.82
N ALA A 728 -1.76 -4.24 5.96
CA ALA A 728 -0.43 -4.70 6.36
C ALA A 728 0.28 -3.67 7.26
N ALA A 729 0.29 -2.39 6.86
CA ALA A 729 0.91 -1.29 7.61
C ALA A 729 0.23 -1.05 8.96
N ARG A 730 -1.11 -1.12 9.03
CA ARG A 730 -1.88 -1.04 10.28
C ARG A 730 -1.45 -2.12 11.26
N THR A 731 -1.40 -3.38 10.80
CA THR A 731 -0.98 -4.51 11.63
C THR A 731 0.47 -4.37 12.08
N ALA A 732 1.37 -3.91 11.19
CA ALA A 732 2.78 -3.66 11.51
C ALA A 732 2.94 -2.60 12.62
N ARG A 733 2.19 -1.50 12.54
CA ARG A 733 2.17 -0.49 13.60
C ARG A 733 1.68 -1.06 14.93
N ALA A 734 0.58 -1.81 14.90
CA ALA A 734 0.06 -2.43 16.11
C ALA A 734 1.07 -3.41 16.76
N VAL A 735 1.87 -4.13 15.95
CA VAL A 735 2.99 -4.96 16.45
C VAL A 735 4.04 -4.09 17.13
N LEU A 736 4.43 -2.97 16.52
CA LEU A 736 5.42 -2.04 17.10
C LEU A 736 4.90 -1.40 18.39
N ASP A 737 3.65 -0.97 18.41
CA ASP A 737 2.99 -0.42 19.61
C ASP A 737 2.98 -1.44 20.75
N GLY A 738 2.66 -2.70 20.45
CA GLY A 738 2.66 -3.79 21.44
C GLY A 738 4.05 -4.18 21.91
N TYR A 739 5.06 -4.08 21.07
CA TYR A 739 6.46 -4.35 21.42
C TYR A 739 6.97 -3.40 22.51
N GLY A 740 6.45 -2.19 22.61
CA GLY A 740 6.51 -1.28 23.76
C GLY A 740 7.86 -0.59 24.00
N ALA A 741 8.99 -1.14 23.53
CA ALA A 741 10.27 -0.47 23.50
C ALA A 741 10.44 0.19 22.12
N THR A 742 10.98 1.40 22.09
CA THR A 742 11.34 2.01 20.81
C THR A 742 12.50 1.20 20.20
N PRO A 743 12.28 0.44 19.10
CA PRO A 743 13.36 -0.27 18.45
C PRO A 743 14.41 0.73 17.97
N ASP A 744 15.69 0.35 18.04
CA ASP A 744 16.73 1.14 17.40
C ASP A 744 16.47 1.14 15.87
N PRO A 745 16.26 2.32 15.25
CA PRO A 745 15.87 2.38 13.83
C PRO A 745 16.96 1.84 12.89
N GLY A 746 18.23 2.05 13.22
CA GLY A 746 19.38 1.58 12.45
C GLY A 746 19.45 0.05 12.47
N ALA A 747 19.32 -0.55 13.66
CA ALA A 747 19.30 -2.01 13.81
C ALA A 747 18.08 -2.62 13.11
N LEU A 748 16.87 -2.07 13.33
CA LEU A 748 15.66 -2.57 12.69
C LEU A 748 15.77 -2.52 11.16
N ARG A 749 16.28 -1.42 10.59
CA ARG A 749 16.53 -1.27 9.16
C ARG A 749 17.52 -2.34 8.64
N ALA A 750 18.63 -2.54 9.32
CA ALA A 750 19.66 -3.50 8.89
C ALA A 750 19.10 -4.94 8.80
N TRP A 751 18.34 -5.37 9.81
CA TRP A 751 17.71 -6.68 9.83
C TRP A 751 16.55 -6.80 8.83
N ALA A 752 15.85 -5.69 8.53
CA ALA A 752 14.83 -5.65 7.47
C ALA A 752 15.43 -5.80 6.08
N VAL A 753 16.55 -5.13 5.80
CA VAL A 753 17.33 -5.31 4.55
C VAL A 753 17.73 -6.77 4.37
N SER A 754 18.27 -7.41 5.41
CA SER A 754 18.60 -8.83 5.38
C SER A 754 17.38 -9.72 5.09
N ALA A 755 16.26 -9.47 5.77
CA ALA A 755 15.01 -10.23 5.58
C ALA A 755 14.46 -10.06 4.16
N ARG A 756 14.40 -8.84 3.61
CA ARG A 756 13.95 -8.57 2.24
C ARG A 756 14.85 -9.23 1.21
N ALA A 757 16.17 -9.11 1.34
CA ALA A 757 17.12 -9.76 0.46
C ALA A 757 16.95 -11.28 0.47
N ARG A 758 16.82 -11.89 1.64
CA ARG A 758 16.57 -13.33 1.79
C ARG A 758 15.26 -13.74 1.14
N LEU A 759 14.17 -13.02 1.40
CA LEU A 759 12.86 -13.33 0.88
C LEU A 759 12.76 -13.13 -0.63
N ALA A 760 13.42 -12.13 -1.22
CA ALA A 760 13.50 -11.96 -2.66
C ALA A 760 14.05 -13.23 -3.34
N ALA A 761 15.17 -13.78 -2.85
CA ALA A 761 15.73 -15.01 -3.38
C ALA A 761 14.87 -16.26 -3.10
N VAL A 762 14.19 -16.33 -1.94
CA VAL A 762 13.25 -17.41 -1.61
C VAL A 762 12.04 -17.39 -2.55
N TYR A 763 11.51 -16.20 -2.85
CA TYR A 763 10.33 -16.06 -3.71
C TYR A 763 10.61 -16.18 -5.20
N ALA A 764 11.86 -16.15 -5.63
CA ALA A 764 12.26 -16.58 -6.97
C ALA A 764 11.91 -18.07 -7.26
N PHE A 765 11.72 -18.86 -6.21
CA PHE A 765 11.35 -20.29 -6.29
C PHE A 765 9.90 -20.58 -5.89
N ARG A 766 9.05 -19.55 -5.74
CA ARG A 766 7.64 -19.73 -5.36
C ARG A 766 6.73 -19.08 -6.40
N PRO A 767 5.70 -19.79 -6.87
CA PRO A 767 4.70 -19.14 -7.70
C PRO A 767 3.99 -18.07 -6.87
N ALA A 768 4.00 -16.85 -7.37
CA ALA A 768 3.28 -15.72 -6.78
C ALA A 768 2.70 -14.87 -7.92
N PRO A 769 1.53 -14.26 -7.77
CA PRO A 769 1.07 -13.25 -8.70
C PRO A 769 2.04 -12.04 -8.67
N GLY A 770 2.34 -11.48 -9.83
CA GLY A 770 3.23 -10.34 -9.96
C GLY A 770 4.74 -10.67 -9.75
N ASP A 771 5.56 -9.64 -9.75
CA ASP A 771 7.00 -9.73 -9.51
C ASP A 771 7.35 -9.47 -8.04
N VAL A 772 6.99 -10.43 -7.18
CA VAL A 772 7.29 -10.35 -5.73
C VAL A 772 8.80 -10.26 -5.43
N PRO A 773 9.69 -11.04 -6.11
CA PRO A 773 11.13 -10.90 -5.92
C PRO A 773 11.65 -9.49 -6.23
N GLY A 774 11.25 -8.92 -7.37
CA GLY A 774 11.65 -7.58 -7.78
C GLY A 774 11.09 -6.49 -6.87
N ALA A 775 9.85 -6.62 -6.39
CA ALA A 775 9.25 -5.69 -5.45
C ALA A 775 10.02 -5.64 -4.12
N LEU A 776 10.39 -6.80 -3.55
CA LEU A 776 11.21 -6.88 -2.34
C LEU A 776 12.61 -6.28 -2.52
N LEU A 777 13.19 -6.38 -3.73
CA LEU A 777 14.46 -5.74 -4.06
C LEU A 777 14.31 -4.22 -4.21
N THR A 778 13.25 -3.76 -4.82
CA THR A 778 12.93 -2.33 -4.94
C THR A 778 12.78 -1.70 -3.56
N ASP A 779 12.15 -2.42 -2.64
CA ASP A 779 11.95 -2.00 -1.25
C ASP A 779 13.15 -2.33 -0.34
N LEU A 780 14.28 -2.80 -0.87
CA LEU A 780 15.37 -3.39 -0.07
C LEU A 780 15.79 -2.52 1.12
N GLU A 781 15.94 -1.20 0.92
CA GLU A 781 16.35 -0.26 1.96
C GLU A 781 15.21 0.65 2.46
N ARG A 782 14.00 0.40 2.01
CA ARG A 782 12.84 1.18 2.45
C ARG A 782 12.69 1.11 3.97
N PRO A 783 12.49 2.24 4.66
CA PRO A 783 12.22 2.25 6.09
C PRO A 783 10.98 1.40 6.42
N LEU A 784 11.06 0.59 7.45
CA LEU A 784 9.88 -0.04 8.04
C LEU A 784 9.07 1.04 8.79
N PRO A 785 7.76 0.83 9.04
CA PRO A 785 6.90 1.76 9.77
C PRO A 785 7.27 1.84 11.26
N SER A 786 8.55 2.12 11.56
CA SER A 786 9.10 2.30 12.92
C SER A 786 9.00 3.74 13.43
N GLU A 787 8.89 4.71 12.51
CA GLU A 787 8.48 6.08 12.83
C GLU A 787 6.98 6.22 12.52
N PRO A 788 6.24 7.13 13.18
CA PRO A 788 4.86 7.41 12.82
C PRO A 788 4.86 7.98 11.40
N ALA A 789 4.94 7.09 10.42
CA ALA A 789 4.68 7.45 9.04
C ALA A 789 3.29 8.08 9.02
N LEU A 790 3.23 9.31 8.59
CA LEU A 790 2.03 10.07 8.35
C LEU A 790 0.94 9.13 7.82
N LEU A 791 -0.09 8.91 8.63
CA LEU A 791 -1.31 8.22 8.23
C LEU A 791 -1.79 8.87 6.95
N THR A 792 -1.59 8.23 5.82
CA THR A 792 -2.38 8.49 4.64
C THR A 792 -3.81 8.09 4.98
N LEU A 793 -4.69 9.08 4.91
CA LEU A 793 -6.12 9.05 5.26
C LEU A 793 -6.92 8.04 4.41
N GLU A 794 -6.68 6.75 4.57
CA GLU A 794 -7.47 5.70 3.91
C GLU A 794 -8.12 4.69 4.87
N ASP A 795 -7.90 4.82 6.18
CA ASP A 795 -8.47 3.91 7.18
C ASP A 795 -9.50 4.57 8.12
N ARG A 796 -10.25 5.56 7.63
CA ARG A 796 -11.45 6.03 8.35
C ARG A 796 -12.63 6.21 7.42
#